data_cacfa8c545b010300eb1d89b585e1ca6
#
_entry.id   cacfa8c545b010300eb1d89b585e1ca6
#
_cell.length_a   1.000
_cell.length_b   1.000
_cell.length_c   1.000
_cell.angle_alpha   90.00
_cell.angle_beta   90.00
_cell.angle_gamma   90.00
#
_symmetry.space_group_name_H-M   'P 1'
#
loop_
_entity.id
_entity.type
_entity.pdbx_description
1 polymer ?
#
loop_
_entity_poly.entity_id
_entity_poly.type
_entity_poly.pdbx_seq_one_letter_code
_entity_poly.pdbx_strand_id
1 'polypeptide(L)'
;MAFVQFSKVSLAFGDRDILKEVSVNLSEGTKAALTGANGSGKSTLMKVMAGLIECDSGDRAVTKNCRIGYLPQSGIVHKGCTLLEEVDRAFHYGYELQKEMEQIGDSLATMSKDGNSLPLLERQAEIIAWLEESGWNRREVLARQTLEGLGFSKEDMTRSVEEFSGGWQMRIALAKALLEKPDILLLDEPTNYLDIEARNWLEKFLHDFSGGFLLVSHDRYFLDVTINEVYELFNGDLKRYSGNYTHYEKVRAVELETLMQRYEQQQEEINKLEDFIRRFGYKATKAAQAQERQKMLDKILAEKIEIPETLKKIRFSFPPAPHSGRLVLTLENINKSYINADKTEHQVLKDLGLVLENGDRLVVAGKNGAGKTTLLRIIAGEDSAYTGNLKLGSGVSIGYFSQDNAESMKGSMSMLEMLEAEAPLELIPKLRDMLGAFLFRGDDVYKSVDVLSGGEKSRLALLRLLLKPVNLLILDEPTNHLDMHSKDVLLNALKDFGGTVIFVSHDRGFIESLATRVLELTPCKFREFPGSYQYYMEQLEKESLGLDQDENLVSTVSKPVEQKVVSQGAKSYEEQKRQKAERRKLEKEEQRLMEEIAALEEKKAGLEEELSKPEVYSDGAKSKAIQEEIEKTEKLIEETSAKWEEISMQLE
;
A
#
# COMPACT_ATOMS: atom_id res chain seq x y z
N MET A 1 17.38 10.19 -26.83
CA MET A 1 16.77 9.97 -25.50
C MET A 1 15.54 10.85 -25.38
N ALA A 2 14.39 10.24 -25.17
CA ALA A 2 13.17 10.96 -24.88
C ALA A 2 13.20 11.42 -23.40
N PHE A 3 12.76 12.64 -23.13
CA PHE A 3 12.63 13.15 -21.77
C PHE A 3 11.48 14.14 -21.63
N VAL A 4 10.94 14.20 -20.41
CA VAL A 4 10.02 15.24 -19.93
C VAL A 4 10.68 15.91 -18.74
N GLN A 5 10.94 17.19 -18.83
CA GLN A 5 11.58 17.99 -17.80
C GLN A 5 10.70 19.16 -17.37
N PHE A 6 10.53 19.30 -16.06
CA PHE A 6 9.96 20.47 -15.42
C PHE A 6 11.05 21.31 -14.78
N SER A 7 10.96 22.62 -14.95
CA SER A 7 11.84 23.58 -14.31
C SER A 7 10.99 24.62 -13.59
N LYS A 8 10.97 24.53 -12.25
CA LYS A 8 10.26 25.45 -11.35
C LYS A 8 8.78 25.64 -11.71
N VAL A 9 8.08 24.54 -12.00
CA VAL A 9 6.66 24.58 -12.37
C VAL A 9 5.82 24.86 -11.13
N SER A 10 4.93 25.85 -11.21
CA SER A 10 3.94 26.16 -10.18
C SER A 10 2.54 26.12 -10.75
N LEU A 11 1.59 25.67 -9.92
CA LEU A 11 0.18 25.60 -10.26
C LEU A 11 -0.68 25.81 -9.01
N ALA A 12 -1.68 26.68 -9.09
CA ALA A 12 -2.65 26.93 -8.04
C ALA A 12 -4.10 26.75 -8.54
N PHE A 13 -4.99 26.33 -7.66
CA PHE A 13 -6.43 26.35 -7.89
C PHE A 13 -7.11 27.29 -6.88
N GLY A 14 -7.53 28.45 -7.36
CA GLY A 14 -8.02 29.53 -6.50
C GLY A 14 -6.93 30.01 -5.53
N ASP A 15 -7.21 29.98 -4.24
CA ASP A 15 -6.24 30.38 -3.20
C ASP A 15 -5.30 29.27 -2.72
N ARG A 16 -5.39 28.08 -3.33
CA ARG A 16 -4.61 26.92 -2.91
C ARG A 16 -3.50 26.60 -3.91
N ASP A 17 -2.24 26.74 -3.46
CA ASP A 17 -1.07 26.27 -4.20
C ASP A 17 -1.03 24.74 -4.19
N ILE A 18 -1.00 24.13 -5.37
CA ILE A 18 -0.89 22.68 -5.55
C ILE A 18 0.56 22.28 -5.84
N LEU A 19 1.25 23.04 -6.69
CA LEU A 19 2.66 22.84 -7.03
C LEU A 19 3.42 24.14 -6.80
N LYS A 20 4.57 24.07 -6.13
CA LYS A 20 5.44 25.21 -5.81
C LYS A 20 6.83 24.98 -6.36
N GLU A 21 7.16 25.67 -7.45
CA GLU A 21 8.49 25.57 -8.10
C GLU A 21 9.00 24.13 -8.31
N VAL A 22 8.11 23.21 -8.65
CA VAL A 22 8.43 21.79 -8.81
C VAL A 22 9.37 21.59 -9.99
N SER A 23 10.45 20.83 -9.75
CA SER A 23 11.39 20.42 -10.79
C SER A 23 11.52 18.90 -10.82
N VAL A 24 11.28 18.30 -11.99
CA VAL A 24 11.36 16.84 -12.19
C VAL A 24 11.91 16.56 -13.56
N ASN A 25 12.67 15.47 -13.69
CA ASN A 25 13.18 15.01 -14.96
C ASN A 25 12.91 13.50 -15.11
N LEU A 26 12.10 13.15 -16.12
CA LEU A 26 11.84 11.76 -16.49
C LEU A 26 12.48 11.50 -17.86
N SER A 27 13.29 10.47 -17.95
CA SER A 27 13.95 10.03 -19.18
C SER A 27 13.73 8.54 -19.40
N GLU A 28 14.09 8.05 -20.57
CA GLU A 28 14.14 6.61 -20.85
C GLU A 28 14.90 5.87 -19.74
N GLY A 29 14.36 4.74 -19.29
CA GLY A 29 14.93 3.93 -18.20
C GLY A 29 14.67 4.46 -16.78
N THR A 30 14.08 5.66 -16.61
CA THR A 30 13.65 6.14 -15.30
C THR A 30 12.44 5.33 -14.83
N LYS A 31 12.55 4.62 -13.70
CA LYS A 31 11.46 3.85 -13.08
C LYS A 31 11.12 4.49 -11.76
N ALA A 32 10.15 5.41 -11.76
CA ALA A 32 9.87 6.27 -10.63
C ALA A 32 8.47 6.07 -10.07
N ALA A 33 8.32 6.21 -8.74
CA ALA A 33 7.03 6.37 -8.08
C ALA A 33 6.80 7.81 -7.64
N LEU A 34 5.55 8.26 -7.67
CA LEU A 34 5.09 9.50 -7.08
C LEU A 34 4.26 9.20 -5.84
N THR A 35 4.75 9.62 -4.68
CA THR A 35 4.10 9.42 -3.39
C THR A 35 3.69 10.74 -2.75
N GLY A 36 2.82 10.70 -1.77
CA GLY A 36 2.32 11.87 -1.05
C GLY A 36 0.91 11.64 -0.53
N ALA A 37 0.44 12.50 0.37
CA ALA A 37 -0.90 12.41 0.94
C ALA A 37 -2.00 12.48 -0.13
N ASN A 38 -3.19 11.94 0.19
CA ASN A 38 -4.35 12.11 -0.69
C ASN A 38 -4.71 13.59 -0.80
N GLY A 39 -4.96 14.07 -2.03
CA GLY A 39 -5.20 15.49 -2.30
C GLY A 39 -3.95 16.39 -2.29
N SER A 40 -2.73 15.81 -2.26
CA SER A 40 -1.48 16.57 -2.38
C SER A 40 -1.19 17.10 -3.78
N GLY A 41 -1.94 16.66 -4.81
CA GLY A 41 -1.74 17.09 -6.20
C GLY A 41 -1.03 16.08 -7.10
N LYS A 42 -0.88 14.79 -6.69
CA LYS A 42 -0.23 13.74 -7.51
C LYS A 42 -0.81 13.61 -8.91
N SER A 43 -2.13 13.39 -9.01
CA SER A 43 -2.82 13.28 -10.31
C SER A 43 -2.77 14.59 -11.10
N THR A 44 -2.73 15.74 -10.43
CA THR A 44 -2.57 17.05 -11.06
C THR A 44 -1.19 17.18 -11.69
N LEU A 45 -0.12 16.81 -10.96
CA LEU A 45 1.24 16.80 -11.49
C LEU A 45 1.35 15.91 -12.73
N MET A 46 0.77 14.69 -12.68
CA MET A 46 0.75 13.79 -13.82
C MET A 46 0.01 14.38 -15.03
N LYS A 47 -1.13 15.04 -14.82
CA LYS A 47 -1.89 15.73 -15.89
C LYS A 47 -1.10 16.88 -16.50
N VAL A 48 -0.36 17.65 -15.70
CA VAL A 48 0.54 18.69 -16.21
C VAL A 48 1.69 18.05 -17.01
N MET A 49 2.25 16.92 -16.54
CA MET A 49 3.29 16.19 -17.29
C MET A 49 2.77 15.64 -18.62
N ALA A 50 1.54 15.13 -18.63
CA ALA A 50 0.88 14.68 -19.84
C ALA A 50 0.50 15.83 -20.80
N GLY A 51 0.54 17.09 -20.34
CA GLY A 51 0.13 18.26 -21.13
C GLY A 51 -1.37 18.47 -21.21
N LEU A 52 -2.13 17.86 -20.28
CA LEU A 52 -3.59 18.02 -20.19
C LEU A 52 -4.00 19.25 -19.38
N ILE A 53 -3.09 19.77 -18.57
CA ILE A 53 -3.28 21.00 -17.78
C ILE A 53 -2.04 21.86 -17.99
N GLU A 54 -2.25 23.16 -18.25
CA GLU A 54 -1.17 24.15 -18.34
C GLU A 54 -0.75 24.59 -16.93
N CYS A 55 0.54 24.89 -16.74
CA CYS A 55 1.07 25.42 -15.49
C CYS A 55 0.95 26.95 -15.48
N ASP A 56 0.84 27.55 -14.27
CA ASP A 56 0.76 29.00 -14.10
C ASP A 56 2.13 29.67 -14.32
N SER A 57 3.22 28.97 -13.95
CA SER A 57 4.59 29.45 -14.12
C SER A 57 5.57 28.30 -14.23
N GLY A 58 6.79 28.58 -14.70
CA GLY A 58 7.82 27.58 -14.96
C GLY A 58 7.76 27.02 -16.38
N ASP A 59 8.72 26.16 -16.69
CA ASP A 59 8.90 25.59 -18.03
C ASP A 59 8.64 24.09 -18.04
N ARG A 60 7.82 23.63 -19.00
CA ARG A 60 7.65 22.22 -19.36
C ARG A 60 8.39 21.96 -20.67
N ALA A 61 9.53 21.32 -20.60
CA ALA A 61 10.31 20.91 -21.78
C ALA A 61 10.06 19.43 -22.08
N VAL A 62 9.67 19.14 -23.32
CA VAL A 62 9.47 17.78 -23.82
C VAL A 62 10.28 17.63 -25.10
N THR A 63 11.02 16.52 -25.21
CA THR A 63 11.78 16.22 -26.43
C THR A 63 10.84 16.16 -27.64
N LYS A 64 11.29 16.69 -28.78
CA LYS A 64 10.53 16.61 -30.03
C LYS A 64 10.23 15.13 -30.36
N ASN A 65 8.97 14.84 -30.66
CA ASN A 65 8.43 13.49 -30.96
C ASN A 65 8.42 12.51 -29.75
N CYS A 66 8.61 12.98 -28.50
CA CYS A 66 8.42 12.13 -27.32
C CYS A 66 6.93 11.80 -27.14
N ARG A 67 6.60 10.52 -27.09
CA ARG A 67 5.25 10.03 -26.88
C ARG A 67 5.04 9.78 -25.39
N ILE A 68 4.02 10.43 -24.84
CA ILE A 68 3.66 10.31 -23.43
C ILE A 68 2.34 9.57 -23.35
N GLY A 69 2.33 8.38 -22.73
CA GLY A 69 1.12 7.63 -22.39
C GLY A 69 0.65 8.05 -20.99
N TYR A 70 -0.65 8.28 -20.83
CA TYR A 70 -1.23 8.60 -19.51
C TYR A 70 -2.46 7.73 -19.22
N LEU A 71 -2.41 6.99 -18.12
CA LEU A 71 -3.54 6.27 -17.57
C LEU A 71 -4.07 7.02 -16.34
N PRO A 72 -5.27 7.62 -16.38
CA PRO A 72 -5.90 8.25 -15.24
C PRO A 72 -6.47 7.21 -14.26
N GLN A 73 -6.68 7.62 -13.02
CA GLN A 73 -7.21 6.76 -11.96
C GLN A 73 -8.63 6.22 -12.24
N SER A 74 -9.46 6.98 -12.97
CA SER A 74 -10.86 6.62 -13.27
C SER A 74 -11.42 7.46 -14.43
N GLY A 75 -12.66 7.14 -14.84
CA GLY A 75 -13.42 7.99 -15.77
C GLY A 75 -13.28 7.63 -17.25
N ILE A 76 -12.63 6.52 -17.59
CA ILE A 76 -12.55 6.04 -18.96
C ILE A 76 -13.75 5.13 -19.23
N VAL A 77 -14.46 5.41 -20.32
CA VAL A 77 -15.57 4.58 -20.81
C VAL A 77 -15.36 4.35 -22.31
N HIS A 78 -15.24 3.09 -22.68
CA HIS A 78 -15.14 2.67 -24.07
C HIS A 78 -16.51 2.30 -24.62
N LYS A 79 -16.81 2.61 -25.89
CA LYS A 79 -18.12 2.37 -26.50
C LYS A 79 -18.00 2.01 -27.98
N GLY A 80 -19.00 1.25 -28.46
CA GLY A 80 -19.28 1.11 -29.89
C GLY A 80 -18.42 0.14 -30.68
N CYS A 81 -17.65 -0.76 -30.00
CA CYS A 81 -16.82 -1.76 -30.68
C CYS A 81 -16.56 -2.99 -29.80
N THR A 82 -15.93 -4.01 -30.35
CA THR A 82 -15.49 -5.18 -29.60
C THR A 82 -14.21 -4.86 -28.81
N LEU A 83 -13.92 -5.71 -27.82
CA LEU A 83 -12.72 -5.56 -26.99
C LEU A 83 -11.44 -5.50 -27.85
N LEU A 84 -11.29 -6.41 -28.80
CA LEU A 84 -10.11 -6.48 -29.64
C LEU A 84 -9.97 -5.25 -30.54
N GLU A 85 -11.08 -4.77 -31.14
CA GLU A 85 -11.10 -3.55 -31.96
C GLU A 85 -10.73 -2.31 -31.15
N GLU A 86 -11.21 -2.22 -29.91
CA GLU A 86 -10.89 -1.09 -29.04
C GLU A 86 -9.41 -1.04 -28.69
N VAL A 87 -8.82 -2.20 -28.41
CA VAL A 87 -7.39 -2.31 -28.07
C VAL A 87 -6.51 -2.11 -29.30
N ASP A 88 -6.96 -2.52 -30.51
CA ASP A 88 -6.25 -2.29 -31.76
C ASP A 88 -6.08 -0.79 -32.08
N ARG A 89 -6.96 0.08 -31.55
CA ARG A 89 -6.81 1.54 -31.65
C ARG A 89 -5.53 2.08 -30.99
N ALA A 90 -4.91 1.33 -30.08
CA ALA A 90 -3.59 1.68 -29.53
C ALA A 90 -2.51 1.77 -30.60
N PHE A 91 -2.70 1.09 -31.71
CA PHE A 91 -1.76 1.09 -32.84
C PHE A 91 -2.06 2.16 -33.89
N HIS A 92 -2.87 3.19 -33.58
CA HIS A 92 -3.28 4.23 -34.51
C HIS A 92 -2.10 4.88 -35.25
N TYR A 93 -0.98 5.13 -34.57
CA TYR A 93 0.21 5.70 -35.16
C TYR A 93 0.82 4.79 -36.24
N GLY A 94 0.79 3.47 -36.05
CA GLY A 94 1.22 2.51 -37.08
C GLY A 94 0.32 2.54 -38.33
N TYR A 95 -1.00 2.71 -38.14
CA TYR A 95 -1.94 2.90 -39.26
C TYR A 95 -1.67 4.20 -40.04
N GLU A 96 -1.35 5.29 -39.33
CA GLU A 96 -0.97 6.57 -39.95
C GLU A 96 0.33 6.43 -40.78
N LEU A 97 1.35 5.77 -40.21
CA LEU A 97 2.61 5.52 -40.90
C LEU A 97 2.43 4.60 -42.10
N GLN A 98 1.57 3.59 -42.02
CA GLN A 98 1.26 2.73 -43.18
C GLN A 98 0.60 3.54 -44.30
N LYS A 99 -0.35 4.43 -43.95
CA LYS A 99 -0.98 5.33 -44.93
C LYS A 99 0.02 6.33 -45.51
N GLU A 100 0.94 6.87 -44.72
CA GLU A 100 2.02 7.73 -45.17
C GLU A 100 2.94 6.97 -46.17
N MET A 101 3.26 5.71 -45.86
CA MET A 101 4.09 4.86 -46.71
C MET A 101 3.41 4.60 -48.07
N GLU A 102 2.10 4.38 -48.12
CA GLU A 102 1.32 4.26 -49.36
C GLU A 102 1.38 5.57 -50.17
N GLN A 103 1.20 6.72 -49.52
CA GLN A 103 1.30 8.04 -50.17
C GLN A 103 2.72 8.32 -50.74
N ILE A 104 3.76 7.91 -50.01
CA ILE A 104 5.14 8.00 -50.50
C ILE A 104 5.33 7.11 -51.71
N GLY A 105 4.77 5.87 -51.68
CA GLY A 105 4.80 4.96 -52.83
C GLY A 105 4.15 5.56 -54.09
N ASP A 106 2.97 6.16 -53.96
CA ASP A 106 2.25 6.82 -55.03
C ASP A 106 3.04 8.04 -55.57
N SER A 107 3.64 8.82 -54.66
CA SER A 107 4.48 9.96 -55.02
C SER A 107 5.73 9.54 -55.80
N LEU A 108 6.40 8.47 -55.38
CA LEU A 108 7.54 7.90 -56.07
C LEU A 108 7.17 7.34 -57.45
N ALA A 109 5.98 6.74 -57.60
CA ALA A 109 5.49 6.20 -58.87
C ALA A 109 5.16 7.29 -59.90
N THR A 110 4.74 8.46 -59.43
CA THR A 110 4.37 9.61 -60.29
C THR A 110 5.52 10.58 -60.55
N MET A 111 6.65 10.42 -59.88
CA MET A 111 7.82 11.30 -59.99
C MET A 111 8.51 11.16 -61.35
N SER A 112 8.87 12.31 -61.99
CA SER A 112 9.68 12.35 -63.21
C SER A 112 11.12 11.90 -62.90
N LYS A 113 11.84 11.38 -63.95
CA LYS A 113 13.20 10.83 -63.80
C LYS A 113 14.24 11.79 -63.19
N ASP A 114 13.98 13.10 -63.26
CA ASP A 114 14.87 14.15 -62.74
C ASP A 114 14.48 14.66 -61.32
N GLY A 115 13.49 14.06 -60.70
CA GLY A 115 13.06 14.41 -59.34
C GLY A 115 13.98 13.82 -58.24
N ASN A 116 14.25 14.61 -57.19
CA ASN A 116 15.02 14.13 -56.05
C ASN A 116 14.16 13.20 -55.16
N SER A 117 14.26 11.89 -55.36
CA SER A 117 13.53 10.86 -54.61
C SER A 117 14.17 10.52 -53.26
N LEU A 118 15.39 11.01 -52.97
CA LEU A 118 16.15 10.64 -51.76
C LEU A 118 15.41 10.90 -50.43
N PRO A 119 14.80 12.09 -50.20
CA PRO A 119 14.09 12.34 -48.96
C PRO A 119 12.87 11.43 -48.73
N LEU A 120 12.18 11.04 -49.81
CA LEU A 120 11.04 10.12 -49.73
C LEU A 120 11.49 8.69 -49.41
N LEU A 121 12.61 8.26 -49.99
CA LEU A 121 13.19 6.94 -49.72
C LEU A 121 13.75 6.85 -48.27
N GLU A 122 14.41 7.92 -47.80
CA GLU A 122 14.86 8.01 -46.39
C GLU A 122 13.67 7.94 -45.47
N ARG A 123 12.61 8.69 -45.71
CA ARG A 123 11.38 8.63 -44.88
C ARG A 123 10.71 7.27 -44.93
N GLN A 124 10.66 6.62 -46.10
CA GLN A 124 10.14 5.26 -46.23
C GLN A 124 10.95 4.25 -45.39
N ALA A 125 12.29 4.37 -45.42
CA ALA A 125 13.17 3.52 -44.64
C ALA A 125 12.96 3.71 -43.12
N GLU A 126 12.80 4.97 -42.68
CA GLU A 126 12.46 5.27 -41.28
C GLU A 126 11.13 4.62 -40.86
N ILE A 127 10.10 4.73 -41.72
CA ILE A 127 8.77 4.13 -41.42
C ILE A 127 8.88 2.61 -41.32
N ILE A 128 9.58 1.96 -42.24
CA ILE A 128 9.78 0.51 -42.25
C ILE A 128 10.51 0.07 -40.95
N ALA A 129 11.61 0.75 -40.61
CA ALA A 129 12.35 0.45 -39.40
C ALA A 129 11.47 0.57 -38.14
N TRP A 130 10.66 1.63 -38.08
CA TRP A 130 9.74 1.82 -36.96
C TRP A 130 8.65 0.74 -36.88
N LEU A 131 8.04 0.36 -38.04
CA LEU A 131 7.02 -0.69 -38.09
C LEU A 131 7.58 -2.06 -37.65
N GLU A 132 8.82 -2.36 -37.98
CA GLU A 132 9.51 -3.58 -37.56
C GLU A 132 9.80 -3.56 -36.03
N GLU A 133 10.38 -2.47 -35.52
CA GLU A 133 10.76 -2.31 -34.12
C GLU A 133 9.54 -2.24 -33.18
N SER A 134 8.47 -1.55 -33.59
CA SER A 134 7.24 -1.43 -32.85
C SER A 134 6.49 -2.76 -32.68
N GLY A 135 6.78 -3.76 -33.51
CA GLY A 135 6.07 -5.04 -33.53
C GLY A 135 4.73 -4.97 -34.27
N TRP A 136 4.54 -3.99 -35.16
CA TRP A 136 3.34 -3.78 -35.97
C TRP A 136 2.78 -5.06 -36.59
N ASN A 137 3.64 -5.87 -37.21
CA ASN A 137 3.26 -7.12 -37.85
C ASN A 137 2.74 -8.20 -36.89
N ARG A 138 2.97 -8.01 -35.58
CA ARG A 138 2.52 -8.90 -34.49
C ARG A 138 1.47 -8.24 -33.59
N ARG A 139 0.92 -7.08 -33.98
CA ARG A 139 0.04 -6.28 -33.13
C ARG A 139 -1.13 -7.07 -32.55
N GLU A 140 -1.77 -7.93 -33.36
CA GLU A 140 -2.89 -8.75 -32.89
C GLU A 140 -2.45 -9.77 -31.82
N VAL A 141 -1.28 -10.38 -31.99
CA VAL A 141 -0.71 -11.31 -31.01
C VAL A 141 -0.36 -10.57 -29.72
N LEU A 142 0.26 -9.39 -29.83
CA LEU A 142 0.60 -8.55 -28.68
C LEU A 142 -0.66 -8.07 -27.96
N ALA A 143 -1.69 -7.65 -28.68
CA ALA A 143 -2.98 -7.27 -28.10
C ALA A 143 -3.60 -8.41 -27.30
N ARG A 144 -3.66 -9.63 -27.89
CA ARG A 144 -4.21 -10.81 -27.20
C ARG A 144 -3.39 -11.18 -25.96
N GLN A 145 -2.06 -11.21 -26.06
CA GLN A 145 -1.19 -11.52 -24.93
C GLN A 145 -1.32 -10.52 -23.80
N THR A 146 -1.42 -9.23 -24.12
CA THR A 146 -1.61 -8.17 -23.11
C THR A 146 -2.99 -8.30 -22.44
N LEU A 147 -4.04 -8.56 -23.20
CA LEU A 147 -5.38 -8.76 -22.64
C LEU A 147 -5.45 -10.03 -21.77
N GLU A 148 -4.89 -11.16 -22.23
CA GLU A 148 -4.81 -12.39 -21.43
C GLU A 148 -4.00 -12.16 -20.15
N GLY A 149 -2.89 -11.43 -20.20
CA GLY A 149 -2.09 -11.06 -19.04
C GLY A 149 -2.85 -10.17 -18.03
N LEU A 150 -3.78 -9.35 -18.51
CA LEU A 150 -4.65 -8.54 -17.66
C LEU A 150 -5.93 -9.28 -17.21
N GLY A 151 -6.05 -10.57 -17.52
CA GLY A 151 -7.10 -11.45 -17.02
C GLY A 151 -8.32 -11.61 -17.91
N PHE A 152 -8.30 -11.11 -19.16
CA PHE A 152 -9.38 -11.35 -20.12
C PHE A 152 -9.29 -12.77 -20.70
N SER A 153 -10.44 -13.42 -20.86
CA SER A 153 -10.53 -14.72 -21.50
C SER A 153 -10.53 -14.60 -23.04
N LYS A 154 -10.36 -15.71 -23.73
CA LYS A 154 -10.43 -15.73 -25.20
C LYS A 154 -11.82 -15.38 -25.73
N GLU A 155 -12.86 -15.77 -24.99
CA GLU A 155 -14.26 -15.47 -25.29
C GLU A 155 -14.55 -13.96 -25.18
N ASP A 156 -13.88 -13.27 -24.26
CA ASP A 156 -14.06 -11.83 -24.04
C ASP A 156 -13.62 -10.99 -25.24
N MET A 157 -12.69 -11.49 -26.06
CA MET A 157 -12.09 -10.74 -27.19
C MET A 157 -13.10 -10.22 -28.21
N THR A 158 -14.22 -10.94 -28.36
CA THR A 158 -15.29 -10.61 -29.33
C THR A 158 -16.50 -9.92 -28.69
N ARG A 159 -16.49 -9.78 -27.35
CA ARG A 159 -17.59 -9.11 -26.63
C ARG A 159 -17.53 -7.60 -26.82
N SER A 160 -18.69 -6.95 -26.74
CA SER A 160 -18.78 -5.49 -26.73
C SER A 160 -18.12 -4.92 -25.49
N VAL A 161 -17.34 -3.84 -25.67
CA VAL A 161 -16.70 -3.15 -24.53
C VAL A 161 -17.72 -2.60 -23.52
N GLU A 162 -18.95 -2.33 -23.93
CA GLU A 162 -20.01 -1.79 -23.07
C GLU A 162 -20.54 -2.82 -22.06
N GLU A 163 -20.31 -4.11 -22.29
CA GLU A 163 -20.71 -5.19 -21.38
C GLU A 163 -19.79 -5.31 -20.16
N PHE A 164 -18.63 -4.66 -20.19
CA PHE A 164 -17.65 -4.74 -19.13
C PHE A 164 -17.91 -3.70 -18.04
N SER A 165 -17.75 -4.12 -16.78
CA SER A 165 -17.84 -3.22 -15.62
C SER A 165 -16.76 -2.15 -15.61
N GLY A 166 -16.93 -1.09 -14.79
CA GLY A 166 -15.97 0.00 -14.68
C GLY A 166 -14.52 -0.44 -14.43
N GLY A 167 -14.32 -1.44 -13.58
CA GLY A 167 -12.99 -2.00 -13.33
C GLY A 167 -12.38 -2.68 -14.57
N TRP A 168 -13.19 -3.39 -15.34
CA TRP A 168 -12.75 -3.99 -16.61
C TRP A 168 -12.49 -2.93 -17.68
N GLN A 169 -13.28 -1.83 -17.72
CA GLN A 169 -13.03 -0.68 -18.58
C GLN A 169 -11.64 -0.06 -18.31
N MET A 170 -11.25 0.03 -17.04
CA MET A 170 -9.92 0.51 -16.65
C MET A 170 -8.80 -0.45 -17.08
N ARG A 171 -9.03 -1.77 -17.05
CA ARG A 171 -8.07 -2.75 -17.59
C ARG A 171 -7.90 -2.63 -19.10
N ILE A 172 -8.99 -2.32 -19.85
CA ILE A 172 -8.93 -2.04 -21.29
C ILE A 172 -8.05 -0.80 -21.54
N ALA A 173 -8.27 0.27 -20.78
CA ALA A 173 -7.48 1.48 -20.88
C ALA A 173 -6.00 1.24 -20.56
N LEU A 174 -5.70 0.44 -19.54
CA LEU A 174 -4.34 0.02 -19.20
C LEU A 174 -3.71 -0.77 -20.36
N ALA A 175 -4.42 -1.75 -20.93
CA ALA A 175 -3.95 -2.52 -22.09
C ALA A 175 -3.55 -1.59 -23.25
N LYS A 176 -4.39 -0.59 -23.57
CA LYS A 176 -4.11 0.40 -24.62
C LYS A 176 -2.86 1.20 -24.31
N ALA A 177 -2.75 1.77 -23.09
CA ALA A 177 -1.60 2.57 -22.69
C ALA A 177 -0.27 1.78 -22.75
N LEU A 178 -0.30 0.48 -22.44
CA LEU A 178 0.87 -0.40 -22.53
C LEU A 178 1.23 -0.75 -23.98
N LEU A 179 0.23 -0.98 -24.85
CA LEU A 179 0.41 -1.36 -26.25
C LEU A 179 0.84 -0.19 -27.13
N GLU A 180 0.51 1.05 -26.77
CA GLU A 180 1.00 2.25 -27.43
C GLU A 180 2.53 2.37 -27.37
N LYS A 181 3.19 1.64 -26.48
CA LYS A 181 4.65 1.69 -26.24
C LYS A 181 5.16 3.13 -26.20
N PRO A 182 4.67 3.96 -25.31
CA PRO A 182 5.13 5.35 -25.20
C PRO A 182 6.58 5.40 -24.71
N ASP A 183 7.29 6.51 -24.99
CA ASP A 183 8.64 6.74 -24.47
C ASP A 183 8.62 7.04 -22.96
N ILE A 184 7.55 7.72 -22.49
CA ILE A 184 7.27 7.99 -21.09
C ILE A 184 5.83 7.55 -20.76
N LEU A 185 5.68 6.72 -19.74
CA LEU A 185 4.41 6.19 -19.29
C LEU A 185 4.05 6.75 -17.92
N LEU A 186 2.88 7.37 -17.80
CA LEU A 186 2.35 7.93 -16.57
C LEU A 186 1.15 7.08 -16.13
N LEU A 187 1.25 6.43 -14.96
CA LEU A 187 0.25 5.49 -14.45
C LEU A 187 -0.30 5.97 -13.10
N ASP A 188 -1.59 6.32 -13.07
CA ASP A 188 -2.27 6.74 -11.83
C ASP A 188 -3.09 5.59 -11.27
N GLU A 189 -2.59 4.92 -10.21
CA GLU A 189 -3.18 3.76 -9.54
C GLU A 189 -3.48 2.56 -10.48
N PRO A 190 -2.50 2.07 -11.27
CA PRO A 190 -2.74 1.00 -12.24
C PRO A 190 -3.07 -0.35 -11.59
N THR A 191 -2.74 -0.54 -10.31
CA THR A 191 -2.98 -1.77 -9.56
C THR A 191 -4.41 -1.92 -9.06
N ASN A 192 -5.18 -0.83 -9.10
CA ASN A 192 -6.60 -0.89 -8.74
C ASN A 192 -7.34 -1.78 -9.75
N TYR A 193 -8.29 -2.55 -9.27
CA TYR A 193 -9.10 -3.49 -10.07
C TYR A 193 -8.33 -4.68 -10.68
N LEU A 194 -7.01 -4.83 -10.44
CA LEU A 194 -6.24 -5.99 -10.86
C LEU A 194 -6.24 -7.07 -9.77
N ASP A 195 -6.47 -8.32 -10.16
CA ASP A 195 -6.21 -9.45 -9.30
C ASP A 195 -4.69 -9.74 -9.21
N ILE A 196 -4.31 -10.67 -8.36
CA ILE A 196 -2.89 -10.96 -8.07
C ILE A 196 -2.14 -11.41 -9.33
N GLU A 197 -2.79 -12.20 -10.21
CA GLU A 197 -2.17 -12.69 -11.44
C GLU A 197 -1.90 -11.55 -12.43
N ALA A 198 -2.90 -10.68 -12.65
CA ALA A 198 -2.76 -9.50 -13.52
C ALA A 198 -1.71 -8.50 -12.98
N ARG A 199 -1.62 -8.34 -11.63
CA ARG A 199 -0.55 -7.54 -11.01
C ARG A 199 0.83 -8.12 -11.28
N ASN A 200 1.01 -9.43 -11.08
CA ASN A 200 2.29 -10.10 -11.37
C ASN A 200 2.70 -9.97 -12.84
N TRP A 201 1.72 -10.04 -13.73
CA TRP A 201 1.97 -9.82 -15.16
C TRP A 201 2.40 -8.36 -15.43
N LEU A 202 1.71 -7.37 -14.81
CA LEU A 202 2.06 -5.96 -14.94
C LEU A 202 3.45 -5.65 -14.36
N GLU A 203 3.81 -6.25 -13.23
CA GLU A 203 5.17 -6.15 -12.65
C GLU A 203 6.24 -6.58 -13.65
N LYS A 204 6.07 -7.75 -14.27
CA LYS A 204 7.00 -8.27 -15.29
C LYS A 204 7.07 -7.34 -16.51
N PHE A 205 5.91 -6.87 -16.97
CA PHE A 205 5.85 -5.94 -18.10
C PHE A 205 6.62 -4.64 -17.80
N LEU A 206 6.40 -4.01 -16.64
CA LEU A 206 7.08 -2.77 -16.24
C LEU A 206 8.57 -2.99 -15.96
N HIS A 207 8.95 -4.19 -15.49
CA HIS A 207 10.35 -4.55 -15.34
C HIS A 207 11.08 -4.56 -16.69
N ASP A 208 10.44 -5.11 -17.73
CA ASP A 208 11.00 -5.24 -19.07
C ASP A 208 10.77 -3.99 -19.95
N PHE A 209 10.00 -3.02 -19.46
CA PHE A 209 9.71 -1.79 -20.20
C PHE A 209 10.96 -0.93 -20.37
N SER A 210 11.32 -0.63 -21.63
CA SER A 210 12.53 0.11 -21.99
C SER A 210 12.40 1.63 -21.84
N GLY A 211 11.18 2.16 -21.93
CA GLY A 211 10.89 3.58 -21.72
C GLY A 211 11.01 3.99 -20.26
N GLY A 212 10.76 5.27 -19.96
CA GLY A 212 10.63 5.76 -18.60
C GLY A 212 9.18 5.68 -18.10
N PHE A 213 8.98 5.51 -16.79
CA PHE A 213 7.66 5.64 -16.23
C PHE A 213 7.63 6.37 -14.90
N LEU A 214 6.48 7.00 -14.62
CA LEU A 214 6.12 7.54 -13.33
C LEU A 214 4.79 6.91 -12.91
N LEU A 215 4.76 6.24 -11.77
CA LEU A 215 3.55 5.60 -11.29
C LEU A 215 3.15 6.10 -9.90
N VAL A 216 1.84 6.20 -9.67
CA VAL A 216 1.24 6.32 -8.35
C VAL A 216 0.63 4.98 -7.99
N SER A 217 0.96 4.43 -6.84
CA SER A 217 0.32 3.23 -6.31
C SER A 217 0.33 3.23 -4.78
N HIS A 218 -0.66 2.58 -4.20
CA HIS A 218 -0.75 2.31 -2.76
C HIS A 218 -0.38 0.87 -2.39
N ASP A 219 0.26 0.15 -3.30
CA ASP A 219 0.77 -1.21 -3.10
C ASP A 219 2.30 -1.15 -2.90
N ARG A 220 2.75 -1.32 -1.63
CA ARG A 220 4.17 -1.25 -1.26
C ARG A 220 5.01 -2.31 -1.97
N TYR A 221 4.52 -3.53 -2.05
CA TYR A 221 5.24 -4.62 -2.69
C TYR A 221 5.46 -4.34 -4.17
N PHE A 222 4.40 -3.92 -4.86
CA PHE A 222 4.46 -3.55 -6.26
C PHE A 222 5.47 -2.41 -6.52
N LEU A 223 5.45 -1.37 -5.68
CA LEU A 223 6.42 -0.28 -5.77
C LEU A 223 7.86 -0.78 -5.56
N ASP A 224 8.07 -1.59 -4.53
CA ASP A 224 9.42 -2.01 -4.14
C ASP A 224 10.12 -2.85 -5.23
N VAL A 225 9.35 -3.63 -5.99
CA VAL A 225 9.86 -4.48 -7.08
C VAL A 225 10.02 -3.71 -8.40
N THR A 226 9.17 -2.69 -8.65
CA THR A 226 9.10 -2.06 -9.99
C THR A 226 9.94 -0.80 -10.13
N ILE A 227 10.23 -0.07 -9.03
CA ILE A 227 10.85 1.25 -9.09
C ILE A 227 12.29 1.29 -8.57
N ASN A 228 13.03 2.30 -9.01
CA ASN A 228 14.37 2.64 -8.51
C ASN A 228 14.50 4.07 -7.99
N GLU A 229 13.44 4.87 -8.09
CA GLU A 229 13.36 6.25 -7.60
C GLU A 229 11.99 6.56 -7.02
N VAL A 230 11.94 7.43 -6.02
CA VAL A 230 10.70 7.93 -5.42
C VAL A 230 10.70 9.45 -5.43
N TYR A 231 9.63 10.02 -5.93
CA TYR A 231 9.30 11.44 -5.81
C TYR A 231 8.22 11.61 -4.75
N GLU A 232 8.49 12.36 -3.69
CA GLU A 232 7.51 12.72 -2.67
C GLU A 232 6.97 14.12 -2.92
N LEU A 233 5.66 14.23 -3.09
CA LEU A 233 4.97 15.52 -3.19
C LEU A 233 4.35 15.87 -1.83
N PHE A 234 4.94 16.87 -1.17
CA PHE A 234 4.52 17.35 0.14
C PHE A 234 4.37 18.87 0.16
N ASN A 235 3.21 19.39 0.53
CA ASN A 235 2.88 20.84 0.60
C ASN A 235 3.21 21.64 -0.67
N GLY A 236 3.13 21.00 -1.83
CA GLY A 236 3.45 21.58 -3.13
C GLY A 236 4.91 21.43 -3.54
N ASP A 237 5.80 21.03 -2.64
CA ASP A 237 7.20 20.75 -2.93
C ASP A 237 7.41 19.30 -3.38
N LEU A 238 8.33 19.09 -4.31
CA LEU A 238 8.69 17.75 -4.80
C LEU A 238 10.12 17.41 -4.40
N LYS A 239 10.26 16.31 -3.66
CA LYS A 239 11.57 15.80 -3.25
C LYS A 239 11.87 14.44 -3.87
N ARG A 240 13.07 14.27 -4.44
CA ARG A 240 13.53 13.02 -5.04
C ARG A 240 14.33 12.20 -4.04
N TYR A 241 14.06 10.90 -4.00
CA TYR A 241 14.83 9.89 -3.26
C TYR A 241 15.27 8.80 -4.24
N SER A 242 16.53 8.42 -4.22
CA SER A 242 17.04 7.29 -4.99
C SER A 242 16.89 5.99 -4.22
N GLY A 243 16.62 4.90 -4.95
CA GLY A 243 16.41 3.57 -4.37
C GLY A 243 14.95 3.11 -4.48
N ASN A 244 14.68 1.92 -3.95
CA ASN A 244 13.35 1.33 -3.92
C ASN A 244 12.46 1.96 -2.82
N TYR A 245 11.20 1.56 -2.77
CA TYR A 245 10.23 2.14 -1.85
C TYR A 245 10.59 1.87 -0.36
N THR A 246 11.08 0.67 -0.05
CA THR A 246 11.55 0.32 1.31
C THR A 246 12.72 1.21 1.76
N HIS A 247 13.64 1.54 0.86
CA HIS A 247 14.74 2.47 1.17
C HIS A 247 14.21 3.88 1.45
N TYR A 248 13.29 4.36 0.60
CA TYR A 248 12.61 5.65 0.82
C TYR A 248 11.96 5.72 2.20
N GLU A 249 11.16 4.69 2.60
CA GLU A 249 10.49 4.67 3.91
C GLU A 249 11.48 4.79 5.07
N LYS A 250 12.61 4.08 5.00
CA LYS A 250 13.66 4.16 6.03
C LYS A 250 14.29 5.55 6.13
N VAL A 251 14.68 6.12 4.99
CA VAL A 251 15.27 7.47 4.95
C VAL A 251 14.26 8.51 5.44
N ARG A 252 13.03 8.41 4.97
CA ARG A 252 11.96 9.32 5.34
C ARG A 252 11.62 9.25 6.84
N ALA A 253 11.62 8.05 7.43
CA ALA A 253 11.39 7.88 8.87
C ALA A 253 12.42 8.65 9.71
N VAL A 254 13.71 8.59 9.36
CA VAL A 254 14.79 9.34 10.04
C VAL A 254 14.63 10.86 9.85
N GLU A 255 14.27 11.29 8.63
CA GLU A 255 14.00 12.72 8.36
C GLU A 255 12.82 13.23 9.18
N LEU A 256 11.75 12.46 9.26
CA LEU A 256 10.55 12.79 10.03
C LEU A 256 10.84 12.85 11.54
N GLU A 257 11.66 11.95 12.05
CA GLU A 257 12.09 11.98 13.45
C GLU A 257 12.89 13.25 13.75
N THR A 258 13.84 13.59 12.89
CA THR A 258 14.62 14.84 13.00
C THR A 258 13.72 16.08 12.90
N LEU A 259 12.74 16.06 11.99
CA LEU A 259 11.77 17.15 11.85
C LEU A 259 10.90 17.30 13.10
N MET A 260 10.47 16.18 13.70
CA MET A 260 9.67 16.17 14.92
C MET A 260 10.45 16.77 16.10
N GLN A 261 11.71 16.39 16.28
CA GLN A 261 12.57 16.97 17.33
C GLN A 261 12.73 18.50 17.16
N ARG A 262 12.95 18.96 15.91
CA ARG A 262 13.03 20.42 15.63
C ARG A 262 11.70 21.12 15.91
N TYR A 263 10.58 20.50 15.55
CA TYR A 263 9.26 21.04 15.83
C TYR A 263 8.99 21.16 17.33
N GLU A 264 9.30 20.12 18.11
CA GLU A 264 9.17 20.14 19.58
C GLU A 264 10.02 21.25 20.20
N GLN A 265 11.27 21.40 19.78
CA GLN A 265 12.14 22.50 20.21
C GLN A 265 11.56 23.87 19.87
N GLN A 266 11.05 24.04 18.63
CA GLN A 266 10.42 25.30 18.21
C GLN A 266 9.16 25.60 19.03
N GLN A 267 8.33 24.58 19.32
CA GLN A 267 7.14 24.75 20.15
C GLN A 267 7.49 25.13 21.60
N GLU A 268 8.52 24.53 22.18
CA GLU A 268 9.01 24.92 23.50
C GLU A 268 9.51 26.38 23.53
N GLU A 269 10.21 26.82 22.48
CA GLU A 269 10.66 28.20 22.38
C GLU A 269 9.50 29.17 22.23
N ILE A 270 8.51 28.86 21.37
CA ILE A 270 7.26 29.64 21.22
C ILE A 270 6.58 29.77 22.59
N ASN A 271 6.35 28.66 23.30
CA ASN A 271 5.68 28.66 24.61
C ASN A 271 6.45 29.51 25.63
N LYS A 272 7.79 29.43 25.66
CA LYS A 272 8.62 30.23 26.57
C LYS A 272 8.51 31.74 26.27
N LEU A 273 8.49 32.12 24.98
CA LEU A 273 8.32 33.51 24.56
C LEU A 273 6.91 34.03 24.88
N GLU A 274 5.86 33.27 24.58
CA GLU A 274 4.47 33.61 24.90
C GLU A 274 4.25 33.78 26.41
N ASP A 275 4.76 32.86 27.22
CA ASP A 275 4.68 32.96 28.68
C ASP A 275 5.39 34.21 29.21
N PHE A 276 6.56 34.55 28.66
CA PHE A 276 7.26 35.76 29.04
C PHE A 276 6.47 37.01 28.69
N ILE A 277 5.94 37.10 27.47
CA ILE A 277 5.12 38.21 26.98
C ILE A 277 3.85 38.35 27.84
N ARG A 278 3.17 37.25 28.12
CA ARG A 278 1.96 37.22 28.97
C ARG A 278 2.23 37.72 30.40
N ARG A 279 3.38 37.34 31.01
CA ARG A 279 3.72 37.70 32.40
C ARG A 279 4.25 39.13 32.55
N PHE A 280 4.93 39.66 31.54
CA PHE A 280 5.68 40.90 31.65
C PHE A 280 5.24 42.00 30.70
N GLY A 281 4.37 41.72 29.71
CA GLY A 281 3.92 42.66 28.69
C GLY A 281 3.20 43.90 29.25
N TYR A 282 2.55 43.77 30.43
CA TYR A 282 1.84 44.87 31.08
C TYR A 282 2.71 45.74 32.02
N LYS A 283 3.97 45.33 32.28
CA LYS A 283 4.87 46.06 33.19
C LYS A 283 5.70 47.09 32.42
N ALA A 284 5.49 48.40 32.72
CA ALA A 284 6.18 49.50 32.05
C ALA A 284 7.73 49.36 32.05
N THR A 285 8.32 48.85 33.14
CA THR A 285 9.77 48.64 33.28
C THR A 285 10.33 47.53 32.40
N LYS A 286 9.49 46.63 31.88
CA LYS A 286 9.90 45.50 31.01
C LYS A 286 9.27 45.54 29.62
N ALA A 287 8.54 46.64 29.28
CA ALA A 287 7.84 46.78 28.00
C ALA A 287 8.80 46.66 26.78
N ALA A 288 9.99 47.24 26.84
CA ALA A 288 10.97 47.15 25.78
C ALA A 288 11.44 45.70 25.56
N GLN A 289 11.69 44.93 26.64
CA GLN A 289 12.07 43.51 26.56
C GLN A 289 10.92 42.65 26.05
N ALA A 290 9.67 42.94 26.43
CA ALA A 290 8.49 42.24 25.93
C ALA A 290 8.29 42.48 24.42
N GLN A 291 8.51 43.73 23.94
CA GLN A 291 8.48 44.02 22.50
C GLN A 291 9.58 43.33 21.70
N GLU A 292 10.78 43.23 22.25
CA GLU A 292 11.87 42.46 21.61
C GLU A 292 11.52 40.95 21.50
N ARG A 293 10.98 40.36 22.58
CA ARG A 293 10.51 38.99 22.59
C ARG A 293 9.33 38.78 21.65
N GLN A 294 8.43 39.75 21.49
CA GLN A 294 7.34 39.68 20.52
C GLN A 294 7.89 39.62 19.08
N LYS A 295 8.88 40.46 18.74
CA LYS A 295 9.51 40.39 17.41
C LYS A 295 10.21 39.04 17.15
N MET A 296 10.83 38.45 18.18
CA MET A 296 11.39 37.09 18.07
C MET A 296 10.30 36.07 17.82
N LEU A 297 9.20 36.11 18.56
CA LEU A 297 8.03 35.27 18.38
C LEU A 297 7.46 35.39 16.97
N ASP A 298 7.25 36.62 16.49
CA ASP A 298 6.73 36.88 15.14
C ASP A 298 7.64 36.31 14.06
N LYS A 299 8.98 36.39 14.25
CA LYS A 299 9.93 35.75 13.34
C LYS A 299 9.85 34.22 13.34
N ILE A 300 9.78 33.60 14.52
CA ILE A 300 9.66 32.15 14.64
C ILE A 300 8.32 31.67 14.05
N LEU A 301 7.23 32.43 14.24
CA LEU A 301 5.92 32.11 13.67
C LEU A 301 5.90 32.24 12.14
N ALA A 302 6.69 33.16 11.56
CA ALA A 302 6.85 33.28 10.11
C ALA A 302 7.63 32.08 9.51
N GLU A 303 8.52 31.47 10.30
CA GLU A 303 9.31 30.28 9.92
C GLU A 303 8.77 29.00 10.59
N LYS A 304 7.46 28.94 10.88
CA LYS A 304 6.86 27.82 11.59
C LYS A 304 7.05 26.51 10.83
N ILE A 305 7.60 25.50 11.51
CA ILE A 305 7.79 24.17 10.96
C ILE A 305 6.43 23.50 10.82
N GLU A 306 6.08 23.11 9.59
CA GLU A 306 4.91 22.30 9.31
C GLU A 306 5.30 20.82 9.37
N ILE A 307 4.68 20.08 10.29
CA ILE A 307 4.85 18.63 10.36
C ILE A 307 3.77 17.94 9.53
N PRO A 308 4.12 16.87 8.79
CA PRO A 308 3.13 16.03 8.18
C PRO A 308 2.17 15.48 9.23
N GLU A 309 0.88 15.62 9.00
CA GLU A 309 -0.16 15.16 9.94
C GLU A 309 -0.15 13.63 10.11
N THR A 310 0.48 12.90 9.18
CA THR A 310 0.72 11.45 9.27
C THR A 310 1.61 11.03 10.45
N LEU A 311 2.32 11.98 11.08
CA LEU A 311 3.16 11.71 12.27
C LEU A 311 2.36 11.54 13.56
N LYS A 312 1.11 11.95 13.61
CA LYS A 312 0.25 11.63 14.75
C LYS A 312 -0.07 10.13 14.67
N LYS A 313 0.70 9.30 15.38
CA LYS A 313 0.41 7.87 15.52
C LYS A 313 -0.93 7.69 16.22
N ILE A 314 -2.00 7.65 15.43
CA ILE A 314 -3.33 7.31 15.96
C ILE A 314 -3.34 5.80 16.10
N ARG A 315 -3.24 5.32 17.34
CA ARG A 315 -3.47 3.92 17.66
C ARG A 315 -4.96 3.72 17.82
N PHE A 316 -5.55 3.02 16.89
CA PHE A 316 -6.89 2.52 17.00
C PHE A 316 -6.86 1.09 17.55
N SER A 317 -7.72 0.77 18.51
CA SER A 317 -7.95 -0.60 18.98
C SER A 317 -9.45 -0.89 18.94
N PHE A 318 -9.80 -2.09 18.50
CA PHE A 318 -11.18 -2.55 18.56
C PHE A 318 -11.73 -2.58 19.99
N PRO A 319 -13.07 -2.45 20.15
CA PRO A 319 -13.72 -2.88 21.37
C PRO A 319 -13.37 -4.36 21.65
N PRO A 320 -13.28 -4.79 22.90
CA PRO A 320 -13.05 -6.20 23.22
C PRO A 320 -14.07 -7.10 22.51
N ALA A 321 -13.57 -8.08 21.75
CA ALA A 321 -14.44 -9.02 21.06
C ALA A 321 -15.25 -9.83 22.09
N PRO A 322 -16.57 -9.99 21.90
CA PRO A 322 -17.39 -10.87 22.75
C PRO A 322 -16.85 -12.30 22.70
N HIS A 323 -16.97 -13.04 23.79
CA HIS A 323 -16.55 -14.42 23.83
C HIS A 323 -17.37 -15.29 22.87
N SER A 324 -16.69 -16.01 21.97
CA SER A 324 -17.27 -17.05 21.12
C SER A 324 -16.78 -18.43 21.53
N GLY A 325 -17.51 -19.48 21.12
CA GLY A 325 -17.03 -20.84 21.26
C GLY A 325 -15.75 -21.10 20.45
N ARG A 326 -15.11 -22.26 20.64
CA ARG A 326 -13.92 -22.66 19.90
C ARG A 326 -14.19 -22.73 18.40
N LEU A 327 -15.32 -23.34 18.00
CA LEU A 327 -15.77 -23.39 16.61
C LEU A 327 -16.60 -22.14 16.32
N VAL A 328 -16.18 -21.35 15.34
CA VAL A 328 -16.83 -20.10 14.94
C VAL A 328 -17.73 -20.31 13.73
N LEU A 329 -17.29 -21.10 12.76
CA LEU A 329 -18.05 -21.37 11.53
C LEU A 329 -17.79 -22.80 11.06
N THR A 330 -18.86 -23.47 10.62
CA THR A 330 -18.77 -24.76 9.91
C THR A 330 -19.63 -24.70 8.66
N LEU A 331 -19.02 -24.95 7.50
CA LEU A 331 -19.67 -25.09 6.20
C LEU A 331 -19.58 -26.56 5.78
N GLU A 332 -20.69 -27.15 5.33
CA GLU A 332 -20.77 -28.53 4.85
C GLU A 332 -21.51 -28.56 3.51
N ASN A 333 -20.82 -28.99 2.46
CA ASN A 333 -21.38 -29.19 1.10
C ASN A 333 -22.11 -27.96 0.57
N ILE A 334 -21.52 -26.77 0.70
CA ILE A 334 -22.12 -25.55 0.18
C ILE A 334 -22.01 -25.53 -1.34
N ASN A 335 -23.17 -25.41 -1.99
CA ASN A 335 -23.29 -25.27 -3.43
C ASN A 335 -24.08 -24.00 -3.79
N LYS A 336 -23.58 -23.26 -4.79
CA LYS A 336 -24.22 -22.04 -5.30
C LYS A 336 -24.10 -21.95 -6.80
N SER A 337 -25.24 -21.68 -7.44
CA SER A 337 -25.34 -21.43 -8.89
C SER A 337 -26.08 -20.13 -9.15
N TYR A 338 -25.75 -19.47 -10.24
CA TYR A 338 -26.48 -18.33 -10.78
C TYR A 338 -27.08 -18.69 -12.14
N ILE A 339 -28.24 -18.14 -12.44
CA ILE A 339 -28.91 -18.31 -13.74
C ILE A 339 -28.58 -17.09 -14.59
N ASN A 340 -27.82 -17.28 -15.67
CA ASN A 340 -27.50 -16.23 -16.62
C ASN A 340 -28.74 -15.77 -17.41
N ALA A 341 -28.65 -14.63 -18.11
CA ALA A 341 -29.68 -14.11 -18.97
C ALA A 341 -30.16 -15.14 -20.05
N ASP A 342 -29.25 -15.99 -20.49
CA ASP A 342 -29.47 -17.06 -21.47
C ASP A 342 -30.10 -18.33 -20.86
N LYS A 343 -30.53 -18.27 -19.57
CA LYS A 343 -31.08 -19.41 -18.81
C LYS A 343 -30.08 -20.57 -18.60
N THR A 344 -28.80 -20.35 -18.87
CA THR A 344 -27.73 -21.30 -18.51
C THR A 344 -27.39 -21.18 -17.04
N GLU A 345 -27.31 -22.33 -16.37
CA GLU A 345 -26.90 -22.39 -14.97
C GLU A 345 -25.35 -22.32 -14.89
N HIS A 346 -24.86 -21.31 -14.19
CA HIS A 346 -23.44 -21.16 -13.91
C HIS A 346 -23.16 -21.49 -12.45
N GLN A 347 -22.55 -22.64 -12.20
CA GLN A 347 -22.18 -23.08 -10.86
C GLN A 347 -20.90 -22.36 -10.43
N VAL A 348 -20.97 -21.67 -9.28
CA VAL A 348 -19.86 -20.87 -8.72
C VAL A 348 -19.17 -21.61 -7.58
N LEU A 349 -19.95 -22.18 -6.66
CA LEU A 349 -19.41 -22.97 -5.56
C LEU A 349 -19.95 -24.41 -5.67
N LYS A 350 -19.09 -25.39 -5.42
CA LYS A 350 -19.43 -26.82 -5.45
C LYS A 350 -18.83 -27.54 -4.25
N ASP A 351 -19.72 -28.19 -3.48
CA ASP A 351 -19.41 -29.05 -2.33
C ASP A 351 -18.39 -28.45 -1.34
N LEU A 352 -18.42 -27.12 -1.16
CA LEU A 352 -17.45 -26.42 -0.33
C LEU A 352 -17.66 -26.75 1.15
N GLY A 353 -16.59 -27.22 1.78
CA GLY A 353 -16.51 -27.48 3.21
C GLY A 353 -15.41 -26.63 3.84
N LEU A 354 -15.71 -26.03 5.01
CA LEU A 354 -14.76 -25.18 5.73
C LEU A 354 -15.10 -25.20 7.22
N VAL A 355 -14.07 -25.28 8.05
CA VAL A 355 -14.19 -25.15 9.51
C VAL A 355 -13.25 -24.07 9.99
N LEU A 356 -13.78 -23.09 10.74
CA LEU A 356 -13.01 -22.02 11.34
C LEU A 356 -13.06 -22.05 12.86
N GLU A 357 -11.90 -21.90 13.46
CA GLU A 357 -11.74 -21.79 14.90
C GLU A 357 -11.57 -20.32 15.34
N ASN A 358 -11.75 -20.08 16.62
CA ASN A 358 -11.58 -18.76 17.20
C ASN A 358 -10.13 -18.29 17.08
N GLY A 359 -9.94 -17.09 16.58
CA GLY A 359 -8.62 -16.49 16.34
C GLY A 359 -8.02 -16.75 14.96
N ASP A 360 -8.68 -17.56 14.09
CA ASP A 360 -8.23 -17.77 12.73
C ASP A 360 -8.24 -16.45 11.91
N ARG A 361 -7.25 -16.33 11.03
CA ARG A 361 -7.12 -15.24 10.04
C ARG A 361 -7.12 -15.88 8.66
N LEU A 362 -8.33 -16.10 8.10
CA LEU A 362 -8.50 -16.77 6.82
C LEU A 362 -8.52 -15.74 5.67
N VAL A 363 -7.59 -15.85 4.73
CA VAL A 363 -7.69 -15.16 3.44
C VAL A 363 -8.36 -16.08 2.41
N VAL A 364 -9.30 -15.53 1.65
CA VAL A 364 -9.91 -16.21 0.50
C VAL A 364 -9.24 -15.71 -0.76
N ALA A 365 -8.39 -16.55 -1.36
CA ALA A 365 -7.63 -16.28 -2.57
C ALA A 365 -8.32 -16.88 -3.81
N GLY A 366 -8.04 -16.34 -5.00
CA GLY A 366 -8.55 -16.84 -6.28
C GLY A 366 -8.78 -15.73 -7.29
N LYS A 367 -8.96 -16.11 -8.55
CA LYS A 367 -9.21 -15.18 -9.67
C LYS A 367 -10.50 -14.38 -9.48
N ASN A 368 -10.59 -13.27 -10.18
CA ASN A 368 -11.84 -12.54 -10.24
C ASN A 368 -12.93 -13.43 -10.88
N GLY A 369 -14.13 -13.41 -10.28
CA GLY A 369 -15.22 -14.31 -10.68
C GLY A 369 -15.18 -15.73 -10.09
N ALA A 370 -14.17 -16.11 -9.31
CA ALA A 370 -14.07 -17.41 -8.65
C ALA A 370 -15.09 -17.65 -7.52
N GLY A 371 -15.91 -16.66 -7.17
CA GLY A 371 -16.95 -16.78 -6.15
C GLY A 371 -16.55 -16.30 -4.75
N LYS A 372 -15.44 -15.54 -4.61
CA LYS A 372 -14.96 -15.00 -3.32
C LYS A 372 -16.04 -14.20 -2.59
N THR A 373 -16.56 -13.15 -3.22
CA THR A 373 -17.64 -12.30 -2.69
C THR A 373 -18.92 -13.11 -2.43
N THR A 374 -19.26 -14.07 -3.30
CA THR A 374 -20.41 -14.95 -3.11
C THR A 374 -20.29 -15.77 -1.82
N LEU A 375 -19.11 -16.35 -1.57
CA LEU A 375 -18.84 -17.08 -0.33
C LEU A 375 -18.97 -16.15 0.89
N LEU A 376 -18.39 -14.96 0.84
CA LEU A 376 -18.49 -14.00 1.95
C LEU A 376 -19.94 -13.57 2.23
N ARG A 377 -20.76 -13.34 1.19
CA ARG A 377 -22.19 -13.00 1.33
C ARG A 377 -23.01 -14.15 1.93
N ILE A 378 -22.71 -15.40 1.58
CA ILE A 378 -23.33 -16.57 2.19
C ILE A 378 -23.00 -16.64 3.68
N ILE A 379 -21.72 -16.49 4.06
CA ILE A 379 -21.29 -16.53 5.46
C ILE A 379 -21.88 -15.36 6.25
N ALA A 380 -21.95 -14.17 5.65
CA ALA A 380 -22.56 -12.98 6.25
C ALA A 380 -24.09 -13.08 6.42
N GLY A 381 -24.75 -14.07 5.75
CA GLY A 381 -26.20 -14.24 5.76
C GLY A 381 -26.95 -13.29 4.83
N GLU A 382 -26.25 -12.59 3.92
CA GLU A 382 -26.89 -11.73 2.89
C GLU A 382 -27.44 -12.53 1.71
N ASP A 383 -26.82 -13.67 1.39
CA ASP A 383 -27.30 -14.59 0.35
C ASP A 383 -27.76 -15.91 0.97
N SER A 384 -29.06 -16.15 0.92
CA SER A 384 -29.69 -17.38 1.42
C SER A 384 -29.99 -18.41 0.33
N ALA A 385 -29.77 -18.08 -0.95
CA ALA A 385 -30.09 -18.95 -2.09
C ALA A 385 -28.91 -19.90 -2.41
N TYR A 386 -28.59 -20.79 -1.49
CA TYR A 386 -27.57 -21.83 -1.62
C TYR A 386 -28.09 -23.16 -1.11
N THR A 387 -27.40 -24.27 -1.42
CA THR A 387 -27.68 -25.59 -0.83
C THR A 387 -26.47 -26.01 0.04
N GLY A 388 -26.74 -26.85 1.04
CA GLY A 388 -25.74 -27.26 2.02
C GLY A 388 -26.09 -26.79 3.43
N ASN A 389 -25.14 -26.89 4.35
CA ASN A 389 -25.37 -26.59 5.75
C ASN A 389 -24.32 -25.57 6.25
N LEU A 390 -24.82 -24.44 6.76
CA LEU A 390 -24.00 -23.41 7.41
C LEU A 390 -24.37 -23.35 8.88
N LYS A 391 -23.41 -23.55 9.76
CA LYS A 391 -23.60 -23.45 11.21
C LYS A 391 -22.62 -22.43 11.79
N LEU A 392 -23.20 -21.44 12.49
CA LEU A 392 -22.41 -20.51 13.32
C LEU A 392 -22.23 -21.10 14.71
N GLY A 393 -21.07 -20.89 15.27
CA GLY A 393 -20.76 -21.26 16.64
C GLY A 393 -21.58 -20.49 17.69
N SER A 394 -21.56 -20.98 18.92
CA SER A 394 -22.27 -20.30 20.01
C SER A 394 -21.66 -18.93 20.32
N GLY A 395 -22.52 -17.90 20.43
CA GLY A 395 -22.12 -16.54 20.75
C GLY A 395 -21.40 -15.80 19.61
N VAL A 396 -21.47 -16.30 18.36
CA VAL A 396 -20.86 -15.63 17.20
C VAL A 396 -21.71 -14.42 16.80
N SER A 397 -21.05 -13.25 16.72
CA SER A 397 -21.60 -12.00 16.21
C SER A 397 -20.77 -11.58 14.99
N ILE A 398 -21.44 -11.46 13.83
CA ILE A 398 -20.82 -11.17 12.55
C ILE A 398 -20.79 -9.67 12.30
N GLY A 399 -19.64 -9.17 11.85
CA GLY A 399 -19.48 -7.88 11.21
C GLY A 399 -19.07 -8.07 9.76
N TYR A 400 -19.83 -7.55 8.81
CA TYR A 400 -19.56 -7.69 7.38
C TYR A 400 -19.31 -6.33 6.73
N PHE A 401 -18.20 -6.24 6.02
CA PHE A 401 -17.85 -5.11 5.16
C PHE A 401 -17.83 -5.57 3.71
N SER A 402 -18.60 -4.90 2.86
CA SER A 402 -18.51 -5.00 1.40
C SER A 402 -18.45 -3.61 0.78
N GLN A 403 -17.81 -3.52 -0.38
CA GLN A 403 -17.71 -2.26 -1.11
C GLN A 403 -19.10 -1.78 -1.56
N ASP A 404 -19.96 -2.68 -2.04
CA ASP A 404 -21.32 -2.36 -2.48
C ASP A 404 -22.15 -1.74 -1.33
N ASN A 405 -22.07 -2.30 -0.13
CA ASN A 405 -22.76 -1.80 1.06
C ASN A 405 -22.26 -0.42 1.46
N ALA A 406 -20.97 -0.18 1.32
CA ALA A 406 -20.37 1.12 1.61
C ALA A 406 -20.84 2.20 0.62
N GLU A 407 -20.82 1.91 -0.67
CA GLU A 407 -21.26 2.85 -1.72
C GLU A 407 -22.75 3.18 -1.65
N SER A 408 -23.58 2.21 -1.21
CA SER A 408 -25.02 2.39 -1.05
C SER A 408 -25.44 3.23 0.16
N MET A 409 -24.49 3.60 1.05
CA MET A 409 -24.77 4.43 2.22
C MET A 409 -25.35 5.79 1.81
N LYS A 410 -26.51 6.13 2.40
CA LYS A 410 -27.21 7.38 2.20
C LYS A 410 -27.66 7.93 3.56
N GLY A 411 -27.70 9.25 3.68
CA GLY A 411 -28.22 9.91 4.87
C GLY A 411 -27.83 11.38 4.92
N SER A 412 -28.76 12.19 5.39
CA SER A 412 -28.55 13.64 5.59
C SER A 412 -27.77 13.96 6.87
N MET A 413 -27.54 12.97 7.75
CA MET A 413 -26.76 13.14 8.98
C MET A 413 -25.29 13.36 8.65
N SER A 414 -24.60 14.10 9.49
CA SER A 414 -23.14 14.22 9.39
C SER A 414 -22.45 12.90 9.77
N MET A 415 -21.21 12.72 9.29
CA MET A 415 -20.41 11.54 9.63
C MET A 415 -20.27 11.35 11.15
N LEU A 416 -19.99 12.47 11.85
CA LEU A 416 -19.80 12.42 13.31
C LEU A 416 -21.10 12.03 14.02
N GLU A 417 -22.23 12.63 13.69
CA GLU A 417 -23.55 12.30 14.28
C GLU A 417 -23.93 10.83 14.04
N MET A 418 -23.67 10.32 12.82
CA MET A 418 -23.92 8.92 12.50
C MET A 418 -23.10 7.98 13.40
N LEU A 419 -21.81 8.28 13.58
CA LEU A 419 -20.93 7.44 14.42
C LEU A 419 -21.29 7.59 15.92
N GLU A 420 -21.63 8.79 16.40
CA GLU A 420 -22.06 9.02 17.78
C GLU A 420 -23.33 8.25 18.12
N ALA A 421 -24.26 8.11 17.16
CA ALA A 421 -25.49 7.36 17.36
C ALA A 421 -25.28 5.83 17.49
N GLU A 422 -24.19 5.29 16.93
CA GLU A 422 -23.91 3.85 16.93
C GLU A 422 -22.76 3.42 17.84
N ALA A 423 -21.90 4.35 18.25
CA ALA A 423 -20.71 4.05 19.05
C ALA A 423 -21.06 3.72 20.51
N PRO A 424 -20.34 2.76 21.12
CA PRO A 424 -20.33 2.59 22.56
C PRO A 424 -19.90 3.89 23.26
N LEU A 425 -20.52 4.20 24.43
CA LEU A 425 -20.25 5.43 25.18
C LEU A 425 -18.75 5.68 25.46
N GLU A 426 -17.98 4.60 25.65
CA GLU A 426 -16.54 4.65 25.90
C GLU A 426 -15.72 5.13 24.70
N LEU A 427 -16.25 5.00 23.48
CA LEU A 427 -15.56 5.36 22.24
C LEU A 427 -15.95 6.75 21.72
N ILE A 428 -17.07 7.33 22.19
CA ILE A 428 -17.53 8.65 21.73
C ILE A 428 -16.42 9.73 21.84
N PRO A 429 -15.65 9.83 22.93
CA PRO A 429 -14.57 10.83 23.03
C PRO A 429 -13.45 10.64 22.00
N LYS A 430 -13.28 9.41 21.47
CA LYS A 430 -12.23 9.04 20.55
C LYS A 430 -12.65 9.08 19.07
N LEU A 431 -13.94 9.30 18.78
CA LEU A 431 -14.46 9.27 17.40
C LEU A 431 -13.76 10.26 16.46
N ARG A 432 -13.42 11.45 16.94
CA ARG A 432 -12.70 12.44 16.13
C ARG A 432 -11.28 11.98 15.77
N ASP A 433 -10.59 11.35 16.71
CA ASP A 433 -9.27 10.78 16.48
C ASP A 433 -9.36 9.60 15.50
N MET A 434 -10.40 8.77 15.65
CA MET A 434 -10.68 7.66 14.74
C MET A 434 -10.99 8.14 13.32
N LEU A 435 -11.84 9.16 13.17
CA LEU A 435 -12.10 9.82 11.88
C LEU A 435 -10.82 10.38 11.28
N GLY A 436 -9.98 11.03 12.11
CA GLY A 436 -8.66 11.53 11.72
C GLY A 436 -7.72 10.43 11.20
N ALA A 437 -7.74 9.23 11.82
CA ALA A 437 -6.97 8.06 11.37
C ALA A 437 -7.36 7.58 9.97
N PHE A 438 -8.64 7.77 9.62
CA PHE A 438 -9.19 7.48 8.30
C PHE A 438 -9.25 8.72 7.39
N LEU A 439 -8.43 9.74 7.70
CA LEU A 439 -8.22 10.96 6.89
C LEU A 439 -9.45 11.89 6.77
N PHE A 440 -10.40 11.81 7.68
CA PHE A 440 -11.45 12.83 7.81
C PHE A 440 -10.99 13.92 8.76
N ARG A 441 -10.83 15.17 8.27
CA ARG A 441 -10.13 16.22 8.99
C ARG A 441 -10.96 17.49 9.12
N GLY A 442 -10.70 18.24 10.19
CA GLY A 442 -11.31 19.53 10.41
C GLY A 442 -12.83 19.50 10.25
N ASP A 443 -13.34 20.30 9.31
CA ASP A 443 -14.77 20.41 9.03
C ASP A 443 -15.33 19.25 8.20
N ASP A 444 -14.47 18.36 7.64
CA ASP A 444 -14.93 17.18 6.90
C ASP A 444 -15.84 16.30 7.73
N VAL A 445 -15.59 16.19 9.05
CA VAL A 445 -16.38 15.35 9.97
C VAL A 445 -17.86 15.77 10.05
N TYR A 446 -18.18 16.99 9.66
CA TYR A 446 -19.55 17.51 9.61
C TYR A 446 -20.22 17.40 8.25
N LYS A 447 -19.51 16.88 7.23
CA LYS A 447 -20.13 16.61 5.93
C LYS A 447 -21.23 15.57 6.05
N SER A 448 -22.33 15.79 5.33
CA SER A 448 -23.40 14.79 5.20
C SER A 448 -22.89 13.57 4.43
N VAL A 449 -23.36 12.38 4.81
CA VAL A 449 -23.01 11.11 4.16
C VAL A 449 -23.35 11.12 2.67
N ASP A 450 -24.38 11.82 2.24
CA ASP A 450 -24.79 11.89 0.84
C ASP A 450 -23.76 12.57 -0.07
N VAL A 451 -22.99 13.54 0.44
CA VAL A 451 -22.01 14.30 -0.35
C VAL A 451 -20.62 13.64 -0.40
N LEU A 452 -20.46 12.51 0.31
CA LEU A 452 -19.19 11.78 0.33
C LEU A 452 -18.94 11.06 -0.99
N SER A 453 -17.68 11.08 -1.43
CA SER A 453 -17.19 10.23 -2.52
C SER A 453 -17.27 8.73 -2.15
N GLY A 454 -17.25 7.84 -3.15
CA GLY A 454 -17.27 6.39 -2.91
C GLY A 454 -16.15 5.93 -1.96
N GLY A 455 -14.94 6.42 -2.13
CA GLY A 455 -13.81 6.11 -1.25
C GLY A 455 -13.99 6.65 0.19
N GLU A 456 -14.60 7.84 0.37
CA GLU A 456 -14.93 8.36 1.69
C GLU A 456 -16.02 7.52 2.36
N LYS A 457 -17.05 7.10 1.61
CA LYS A 457 -18.10 6.20 2.10
C LYS A 457 -17.52 4.85 2.53
N SER A 458 -16.60 4.27 1.76
CA SER A 458 -15.92 3.02 2.12
C SER A 458 -15.13 3.14 3.42
N ARG A 459 -14.37 4.23 3.60
CA ARG A 459 -13.65 4.49 4.86
C ARG A 459 -14.59 4.68 6.05
N LEU A 460 -15.71 5.40 5.85
CA LEU A 460 -16.70 5.60 6.89
C LEU A 460 -17.42 4.29 7.27
N ALA A 461 -17.78 3.46 6.28
CA ALA A 461 -18.40 2.14 6.50
C ALA A 461 -17.47 1.21 7.28
N LEU A 462 -16.18 1.21 6.94
CA LEU A 462 -15.19 0.44 7.65
C LEU A 462 -15.07 0.92 9.10
N LEU A 463 -14.95 2.23 9.32
CA LEU A 463 -14.89 2.81 10.66
C LEU A 463 -16.13 2.45 11.49
N ARG A 464 -17.33 2.54 10.90
CA ARG A 464 -18.60 2.16 11.51
C ARG A 464 -18.61 0.69 11.95
N LEU A 465 -18.06 -0.21 11.12
CA LEU A 465 -17.92 -1.62 11.46
C LEU A 465 -16.99 -1.83 12.67
N LEU A 466 -15.89 -1.07 12.72
CA LEU A 466 -14.88 -1.16 13.78
C LEU A 466 -15.41 -0.70 15.15
N LEU A 467 -16.53 0.03 15.20
CA LEU A 467 -17.19 0.47 16.45
C LEU A 467 -18.06 -0.62 17.08
N LYS A 468 -18.43 -1.65 16.33
CA LYS A 468 -19.35 -2.70 16.81
C LYS A 468 -18.60 -3.80 17.56
N PRO A 469 -19.10 -4.26 18.71
CA PRO A 469 -18.53 -5.39 19.41
C PRO A 469 -18.89 -6.70 18.68
N VAL A 470 -18.05 -7.11 17.74
CA VAL A 470 -18.19 -8.34 16.96
C VAL A 470 -17.02 -9.29 17.25
N ASN A 471 -17.18 -10.58 16.97
CA ASN A 471 -16.13 -11.59 17.13
C ASN A 471 -15.81 -12.38 15.86
N LEU A 472 -16.60 -12.19 14.79
CA LEU A 472 -16.30 -12.66 13.44
C LEU A 472 -16.38 -11.47 12.48
N LEU A 473 -15.23 -11.06 11.94
CA LEU A 473 -15.15 -10.03 10.90
C LEU A 473 -15.04 -10.69 9.53
N ILE A 474 -15.87 -10.24 8.61
CA ILE A 474 -15.85 -10.63 7.21
C ILE A 474 -15.59 -9.37 6.39
N LEU A 475 -14.47 -9.34 5.66
CA LEU A 475 -14.01 -8.16 4.95
C LEU A 475 -13.81 -8.47 3.47
N ASP A 476 -14.58 -7.82 2.60
CA ASP A 476 -14.46 -7.95 1.14
C ASP A 476 -13.72 -6.74 0.57
N GLU A 477 -12.46 -6.95 0.16
CA GLU A 477 -11.54 -5.93 -0.37
C GLU A 477 -11.44 -4.66 0.50
N PRO A 478 -11.14 -4.77 1.82
CA PRO A 478 -11.12 -3.62 2.72
C PRO A 478 -9.99 -2.64 2.44
N THR A 479 -8.98 -3.04 1.67
CA THR A 479 -7.81 -2.25 1.31
C THR A 479 -8.02 -1.35 0.10
N ASN A 480 -9.10 -1.56 -0.67
CA ASN A 480 -9.42 -0.72 -1.83
C ASN A 480 -9.76 0.70 -1.38
N HIS A 481 -9.27 1.70 -2.12
CA HIS A 481 -9.46 3.13 -1.85
C HIS A 481 -8.85 3.63 -0.52
N LEU A 482 -8.09 2.80 0.20
CA LEU A 482 -7.30 3.22 1.34
C LEU A 482 -5.90 3.65 0.88
N ASP A 483 -5.42 4.77 1.40
CA ASP A 483 -4.01 5.12 1.27
C ASP A 483 -3.14 4.25 2.19
N MET A 484 -1.83 4.31 2.02
CA MET A 484 -0.89 3.46 2.76
C MET A 484 -1.01 3.65 4.28
N HIS A 485 -1.24 4.88 4.74
CA HIS A 485 -1.38 5.16 6.17
C HIS A 485 -2.66 4.52 6.75
N SER A 486 -3.80 4.68 6.07
CA SER A 486 -5.07 4.07 6.49
C SER A 486 -5.01 2.54 6.43
N LYS A 487 -4.29 1.96 5.45
CA LYS A 487 -4.00 0.51 5.40
C LYS A 487 -3.23 0.03 6.62
N ASP A 488 -2.19 0.78 7.04
CA ASP A 488 -1.40 0.44 8.24
C ASP A 488 -2.24 0.51 9.52
N VAL A 489 -3.07 1.54 9.65
CA VAL A 489 -3.99 1.67 10.79
C VAL A 489 -4.94 0.47 10.85
N LEU A 490 -5.55 0.12 9.71
CA LEU A 490 -6.44 -1.04 9.61
C LEU A 490 -5.71 -2.35 9.94
N LEU A 491 -4.54 -2.56 9.34
CA LEU A 491 -3.74 -3.78 9.55
C LEU A 491 -3.37 -3.97 11.03
N ASN A 492 -2.90 -2.91 11.68
CA ASN A 492 -2.56 -2.96 13.10
C ASN A 492 -3.79 -3.24 13.97
N ALA A 493 -4.92 -2.59 13.66
CA ALA A 493 -6.17 -2.86 14.36
C ALA A 493 -6.60 -4.33 14.20
N LEU A 494 -6.52 -4.91 12.99
CA LEU A 494 -6.89 -6.30 12.74
C LEU A 494 -5.91 -7.30 13.37
N LYS A 495 -4.63 -6.96 13.50
CA LYS A 495 -3.66 -7.77 14.25
C LYS A 495 -4.01 -7.85 15.73
N ASP A 496 -4.43 -6.73 16.31
CA ASP A 496 -4.81 -6.63 17.73
C ASP A 496 -6.24 -7.13 17.99
N PHE A 497 -7.02 -7.41 16.95
CA PHE A 497 -8.40 -7.90 17.10
C PHE A 497 -8.46 -9.30 17.72
N GLY A 498 -9.16 -9.43 18.83
CA GLY A 498 -9.26 -10.68 19.60
C GLY A 498 -10.21 -11.75 19.01
N GLY A 499 -10.89 -11.49 17.91
CA GLY A 499 -11.82 -12.43 17.25
C GLY A 499 -11.24 -13.11 16.01
N THR A 500 -12.11 -13.70 15.19
CA THR A 500 -11.79 -14.37 13.93
C THR A 500 -12.00 -13.43 12.74
N VAL A 501 -11.15 -13.51 11.73
CA VAL A 501 -11.23 -12.68 10.53
C VAL A 501 -11.25 -13.55 9.27
N ILE A 502 -12.22 -13.32 8.40
CA ILE A 502 -12.25 -13.83 7.03
C ILE A 502 -12.11 -12.62 6.11
N PHE A 503 -11.19 -12.66 5.17
CA PHE A 503 -11.02 -11.51 4.29
C PHE A 503 -10.61 -11.90 2.87
N VAL A 504 -11.01 -11.05 1.93
CA VAL A 504 -10.52 -11.03 0.55
C VAL A 504 -9.69 -9.77 0.40
N SER A 505 -8.51 -9.88 -0.13
CA SER A 505 -7.68 -8.74 -0.52
C SER A 505 -6.75 -9.09 -1.68
N HIS A 506 -6.43 -8.12 -2.49
CA HIS A 506 -5.42 -8.21 -3.54
C HIS A 506 -4.09 -7.54 -3.13
N ASP A 507 -3.99 -7.02 -1.91
CA ASP A 507 -2.77 -6.41 -1.36
C ASP A 507 -1.90 -7.49 -0.71
N ARG A 508 -0.78 -7.84 -1.35
CA ARG A 508 0.14 -8.88 -0.86
C ARG A 508 0.69 -8.59 0.52
N GLY A 509 1.16 -7.36 0.76
CA GLY A 509 1.73 -6.98 2.04
C GLY A 509 0.71 -7.09 3.18
N PHE A 510 -0.55 -6.75 2.90
CA PHE A 510 -1.66 -6.90 3.85
C PHE A 510 -1.95 -8.38 4.13
N ILE A 511 -2.03 -9.22 3.09
CA ILE A 511 -2.27 -10.66 3.21
C ILE A 511 -1.15 -11.33 4.01
N GLU A 512 0.12 -11.12 3.65
CA GLU A 512 1.29 -11.71 4.31
C GLU A 512 1.37 -11.32 5.79
N SER A 513 0.96 -10.09 6.11
CA SER A 513 1.02 -9.56 7.46
C SER A 513 -0.11 -10.06 8.37
N LEU A 514 -1.24 -10.52 7.81
CA LEU A 514 -2.45 -10.85 8.57
C LEU A 514 -2.85 -12.32 8.47
N ALA A 515 -2.71 -12.96 7.30
CA ALA A 515 -3.24 -14.31 7.05
C ALA A 515 -2.46 -15.40 7.81
N THR A 516 -3.21 -16.29 8.47
CA THR A 516 -2.69 -17.52 9.09
C THR A 516 -3.11 -18.78 8.33
N ARG A 517 -4.16 -18.67 7.50
CA ARG A 517 -4.70 -19.75 6.66
C ARG A 517 -5.13 -19.17 5.32
N VAL A 518 -5.01 -19.96 4.26
CA VAL A 518 -5.42 -19.57 2.91
C VAL A 518 -6.46 -20.55 2.38
N LEU A 519 -7.58 -20.06 1.90
CA LEU A 519 -8.58 -20.79 1.13
C LEU A 519 -8.47 -20.34 -0.33
N GLU A 520 -7.95 -21.20 -1.19
CA GLU A 520 -7.95 -20.96 -2.62
C GLU A 520 -9.28 -21.38 -3.23
N LEU A 521 -9.91 -20.45 -3.95
CA LEU A 521 -11.12 -20.73 -4.76
C LEU A 521 -10.78 -20.68 -6.24
N THR A 522 -11.09 -21.77 -6.92
CA THR A 522 -11.11 -21.85 -8.37
C THR A 522 -12.54 -22.25 -8.82
N PRO A 523 -12.94 -22.06 -10.09
CA PRO A 523 -14.29 -22.44 -10.52
C PRO A 523 -14.63 -23.87 -10.12
N CYS A 524 -15.65 -24.05 -9.28
CA CYS A 524 -16.13 -25.33 -8.76
C CYS A 524 -15.13 -26.17 -7.96
N LYS A 525 -14.02 -25.62 -7.50
CA LYS A 525 -13.02 -26.32 -6.67
C LYS A 525 -12.51 -25.39 -5.58
N PHE A 526 -12.10 -25.97 -4.48
CA PHE A 526 -11.43 -25.23 -3.38
C PHE A 526 -10.28 -26.08 -2.83
N ARG A 527 -9.26 -25.38 -2.33
CA ARG A 527 -8.13 -26.00 -1.62
C ARG A 527 -7.82 -25.16 -0.39
N GLU A 528 -7.53 -25.82 0.70
CA GLU A 528 -7.16 -25.17 1.94
C GLU A 528 -5.68 -25.38 2.23
N PHE A 529 -4.97 -24.31 2.52
CA PHE A 529 -3.56 -24.31 2.87
C PHE A 529 -3.42 -23.85 4.33
N PRO A 530 -3.03 -24.75 5.24
CA PRO A 530 -2.71 -24.40 6.61
C PRO A 530 -1.34 -23.72 6.65
N GLY A 531 -1.31 -22.42 6.93
CA GLY A 531 -0.05 -21.67 7.01
C GLY A 531 -0.15 -20.27 6.44
N SER A 532 0.99 -19.60 6.32
CA SER A 532 1.08 -18.23 5.81
C SER A 532 0.83 -18.17 4.30
N TYR A 533 0.55 -16.98 3.80
CA TYR A 533 0.42 -16.73 2.36
C TYR A 533 1.71 -17.04 1.58
N GLN A 534 2.87 -16.86 2.22
CA GLN A 534 4.16 -17.22 1.61
C GLN A 534 4.24 -18.74 1.35
N TYR A 535 3.79 -19.57 2.30
CA TYR A 535 3.71 -21.02 2.10
C TYR A 535 2.81 -21.40 0.92
N TYR A 536 1.66 -20.75 0.80
CA TYR A 536 0.76 -20.95 -0.35
C TYR A 536 1.45 -20.61 -1.68
N MET A 537 2.17 -19.49 -1.77
CA MET A 537 2.88 -19.09 -2.98
C MET A 537 4.00 -20.05 -3.34
N GLU A 538 4.76 -20.55 -2.35
CA GLU A 538 5.79 -21.57 -2.57
C GLU A 538 5.21 -22.89 -3.11
N GLN A 539 4.00 -23.27 -2.67
CA GLN A 539 3.33 -24.48 -3.19
C GLN A 539 2.89 -24.28 -4.64
N LEU A 540 2.29 -23.14 -4.98
CA LEU A 540 1.92 -22.82 -6.36
C LEU A 540 3.13 -22.78 -7.30
N GLU A 541 4.27 -22.27 -6.83
CA GLU A 541 5.50 -22.24 -7.61
C GLU A 541 6.03 -23.64 -7.88
N LYS A 542 6.03 -24.52 -6.88
CA LYS A 542 6.40 -25.94 -7.03
C LYS A 542 5.48 -26.67 -8.01
N GLU A 543 4.16 -26.47 -7.91
CA GLU A 543 3.18 -27.02 -8.85
C GLU A 543 3.46 -26.54 -10.29
N SER A 544 3.77 -25.25 -10.48
CA SER A 544 4.06 -24.66 -11.80
C SER A 544 5.34 -25.24 -12.43
N LEU A 545 6.31 -25.64 -11.60
CA LEU A 545 7.57 -26.27 -12.00
C LEU A 545 7.44 -27.79 -12.20
N GLY A 546 6.26 -28.37 -11.98
CA GLY A 546 6.01 -29.80 -12.13
C GLY A 546 6.75 -30.68 -11.10
N LEU A 547 7.11 -30.11 -9.94
CA LEU A 547 7.88 -30.78 -8.90
C LEU A 547 7.01 -31.55 -7.87
N ASP A 548 5.69 -31.39 -7.91
CA ASP A 548 4.76 -32.13 -7.06
C ASP A 548 4.08 -33.27 -7.83
N GLN A 549 4.62 -34.49 -7.69
CA GLN A 549 3.91 -35.71 -7.91
C GLN A 549 3.44 -36.29 -6.55
N ASP A 550 2.56 -35.59 -5.86
CA ASP A 550 1.77 -36.15 -4.77
C ASP A 550 0.29 -35.82 -4.98
N GLU A 551 -0.34 -36.61 -5.85
CA GLU A 551 -1.81 -36.72 -5.90
C GLU A 551 -2.27 -37.36 -4.58
N ASN A 552 -2.55 -36.56 -3.55
CA ASN A 552 -3.45 -36.96 -2.45
C ASN A 552 -3.70 -35.79 -1.47
N LEU A 553 -4.50 -34.83 -1.89
CA LEU A 553 -5.21 -33.94 -0.96
C LEU A 553 -6.64 -33.69 -1.46
N VAL A 554 -7.42 -34.76 -1.58
CA VAL A 554 -8.87 -34.68 -1.67
C VAL A 554 -9.43 -35.35 -0.42
N SER A 555 -10.03 -34.50 0.41
CA SER A 555 -11.05 -34.79 1.42
C SER A 555 -11.08 -36.21 2.00
N THR A 556 -10.65 -36.37 3.24
CA THR A 556 -11.39 -37.23 4.20
C THR A 556 -11.06 -36.82 5.63
N VAL A 557 -12.09 -36.40 6.32
CA VAL A 557 -12.14 -36.37 7.79
C VAL A 557 -12.16 -37.83 8.25
N SER A 558 -11.08 -38.31 8.86
CA SER A 558 -11.15 -39.47 9.73
C SER A 558 -9.90 -39.57 10.64
N LYS A 559 -10.19 -39.66 11.89
CA LYS A 559 -9.51 -39.95 13.17
C LYS A 559 -8.03 -40.38 13.15
N PRO A 560 -7.31 -40.06 14.22
CA PRO A 560 -5.87 -40.24 14.31
C PRO A 560 -5.50 -41.70 14.56
N VAL A 561 -4.59 -42.22 13.76
CA VAL A 561 -3.84 -43.44 14.08
C VAL A 561 -2.36 -43.05 14.03
N GLU A 562 -1.71 -43.21 15.20
CA GLU A 562 -0.27 -43.10 15.35
C GLU A 562 0.43 -44.17 14.53
N GLN A 563 1.30 -43.75 13.61
CA GLN A 563 2.44 -44.57 13.21
C GLN A 563 3.64 -43.71 12.88
N LYS A 564 4.74 -43.98 13.59
CA LYS A 564 6.06 -43.37 13.42
C LYS A 564 6.67 -43.81 12.07
N VAL A 565 6.93 -42.82 11.22
CA VAL A 565 7.95 -42.97 10.17
C VAL A 565 8.87 -41.74 10.25
N VAL A 566 10.13 -42.03 10.59
CA VAL A 566 11.20 -41.04 10.69
C VAL A 566 11.69 -40.73 9.28
N SER A 567 11.38 -39.54 8.76
CA SER A 567 11.90 -39.02 7.49
C SER A 567 13.00 -37.97 7.73
N GLN A 568 13.97 -37.88 6.83
CA GLN A 568 15.15 -37.03 6.92
C GLN A 568 14.86 -35.52 7.07
N GLY A 569 13.64 -35.07 6.77
CA GLY A 569 13.20 -33.67 7.00
C GLY A 569 13.03 -33.27 8.47
N ALA A 570 12.81 -34.24 9.37
CA ALA A 570 12.68 -34.00 10.80
C ALA A 570 13.99 -33.55 11.46
N LYS A 571 15.15 -34.00 10.92
CA LYS A 571 16.47 -33.61 11.44
C LYS A 571 16.79 -32.14 11.14
N SER A 572 16.44 -31.66 9.96
CA SER A 572 16.63 -30.25 9.56
C SER A 572 15.74 -29.30 10.39
N TYR A 573 14.51 -29.69 10.69
CA TYR A 573 13.58 -28.89 11.49
C TYR A 573 13.97 -28.86 12.98
N GLU A 574 14.48 -29.97 13.53
CA GLU A 574 15.01 -30.00 14.89
C GLU A 574 16.30 -29.18 15.02
N GLU A 575 17.17 -29.20 14.04
CA GLU A 575 18.38 -28.36 14.01
C GLU A 575 18.04 -26.87 13.92
N GLN A 576 17.10 -26.46 13.05
CA GLN A 576 16.63 -25.09 12.97
C GLN A 576 15.92 -24.64 14.26
N LYS A 577 15.14 -25.51 14.88
CA LYS A 577 14.49 -25.24 16.17
C LYS A 577 15.52 -25.11 17.30
N ARG A 578 16.59 -25.89 17.25
CA ARG A 578 17.70 -25.81 18.21
C ARG A 578 18.51 -24.53 18.02
N GLN A 579 18.84 -24.16 16.79
CA GLN A 579 19.50 -22.88 16.47
C GLN A 579 18.65 -21.67 16.87
N LYS A 580 17.35 -21.68 16.62
CA LYS A 580 16.44 -20.61 17.08
C LYS A 580 16.34 -20.56 18.62
N ALA A 581 16.38 -21.69 19.29
CA ALA A 581 16.36 -21.74 20.75
C ALA A 581 17.68 -21.27 21.37
N GLU A 582 18.81 -21.58 20.75
CA GLU A 582 20.14 -21.07 21.13
C GLU A 582 20.24 -19.56 20.91
N ARG A 583 19.83 -19.06 19.74
CA ARG A 583 19.81 -17.62 19.45
C ARG A 583 18.95 -16.83 20.43
N ARG A 584 17.77 -17.32 20.79
CA ARG A 584 16.91 -16.71 21.82
C ARG A 584 17.52 -16.73 23.23
N LYS A 585 18.38 -17.69 23.54
CA LYS A 585 19.11 -17.68 24.81
C LYS A 585 20.18 -16.63 24.83
N LEU A 586 20.93 -16.49 23.74
CA LEU A 586 21.97 -15.49 23.58
C LEU A 586 21.38 -14.07 23.58
N GLU A 587 20.27 -13.84 22.89
CA GLU A 587 19.53 -12.56 22.91
C GLU A 587 19.06 -12.15 24.32
N LYS A 588 18.60 -13.12 25.14
CA LYS A 588 18.22 -12.87 26.54
C LYS A 588 19.42 -12.58 27.44
N GLU A 589 20.53 -13.22 27.18
CA GLU A 589 21.77 -13.02 27.94
C GLU A 589 22.44 -11.69 27.58
N GLU A 590 22.38 -11.29 26.33
CA GLU A 590 22.77 -9.96 25.85
C GLU A 590 21.97 -8.86 26.54
N GLN A 591 20.63 -8.98 26.56
CA GLN A 591 19.75 -8.01 27.20
C GLN A 591 20.02 -7.90 28.70
N ARG A 592 20.26 -9.04 29.37
CA ARG A 592 20.60 -9.05 30.79
C ARG A 592 21.90 -8.33 31.10
N LEU A 593 22.93 -8.54 30.27
CA LEU A 593 24.22 -7.87 30.43
C LEU A 593 24.11 -6.36 30.18
N MET A 594 23.30 -5.92 29.22
CA MET A 594 23.00 -4.50 29.01
C MET A 594 22.32 -3.85 30.22
N GLU A 595 21.35 -4.54 30.85
CA GLU A 595 20.69 -4.06 32.06
C GLU A 595 21.67 -3.99 33.24
N GLU A 596 22.62 -4.94 33.35
CA GLU A 596 23.64 -4.98 34.40
C GLU A 596 24.70 -3.87 34.20
N ILE A 597 25.10 -3.58 32.95
CA ILE A 597 25.99 -2.45 32.62
C ILE A 597 25.30 -1.12 33.00
N ALA A 598 24.06 -0.92 32.61
CA ALA A 598 23.30 0.29 32.92
C ALA A 598 23.17 0.52 34.45
N ALA A 599 22.92 -0.53 35.22
CA ALA A 599 22.87 -0.44 36.68
C ALA A 599 24.22 -0.10 37.34
N LEU A 600 25.30 -0.63 36.77
CA LEU A 600 26.67 -0.32 37.25
C LEU A 600 27.08 1.12 36.90
N GLU A 601 26.68 1.62 35.72
CA GLU A 601 26.91 3.02 35.32
C GLU A 601 26.14 4.01 36.20
N GLU A 602 24.86 3.69 36.52
CA GLU A 602 24.07 4.49 37.46
C GLU A 602 24.69 4.52 38.88
N LYS A 603 25.18 3.37 39.32
CA LYS A 603 25.90 3.29 40.60
C LYS A 603 27.19 4.11 40.60
N LYS A 604 27.94 4.07 39.52
CA LYS A 604 29.17 4.88 39.34
C LYS A 604 28.85 6.37 39.39
N ALA A 605 27.84 6.81 38.64
CA ALA A 605 27.36 8.19 38.62
C ALA A 605 26.94 8.68 40.03
N GLY A 606 26.25 7.83 40.78
CA GLY A 606 25.88 8.12 42.18
C GLY A 606 27.09 8.28 43.10
N LEU A 607 28.12 7.45 42.97
CA LEU A 607 29.36 7.56 43.74
C LEU A 607 30.17 8.80 43.35
N GLU A 608 30.21 9.18 42.07
CA GLU A 608 30.85 10.41 41.58
C GLU A 608 30.13 11.66 42.11
N GLU A 609 28.78 11.63 42.17
CA GLU A 609 27.99 12.69 42.80
C GLU A 609 28.25 12.80 44.32
N GLU A 610 28.36 11.66 45.01
CA GLU A 610 28.75 11.65 46.43
C GLU A 610 30.18 12.22 46.67
N LEU A 611 31.12 11.89 45.79
CA LEU A 611 32.50 12.40 45.86
C LEU A 611 32.54 13.92 45.64
N SER A 612 31.63 14.49 44.90
CA SER A 612 31.55 15.94 44.60
C SER A 612 30.99 16.76 45.78
N LYS A 613 30.42 16.14 46.80
CA LYS A 613 29.86 16.84 47.96
C LYS A 613 30.95 17.42 48.86
N PRO A 614 30.87 18.71 49.27
CA PRO A 614 31.90 19.38 50.07
C PRO A 614 32.25 18.67 51.40
N GLU A 615 31.29 17.96 51.98
CA GLU A 615 31.44 17.21 53.23
C GLU A 615 32.28 15.93 53.08
N VAL A 616 32.30 15.35 51.90
CA VAL A 616 33.09 14.14 51.54
C VAL A 616 34.46 14.51 51.05
N TYR A 617 34.57 15.56 50.24
CA TYR A 617 35.86 16.04 49.70
C TYR A 617 36.81 16.59 50.79
N SER A 618 36.29 17.10 51.91
CA SER A 618 37.08 17.59 53.06
C SER A 618 37.60 16.48 53.97
N ASP A 619 37.09 15.25 53.86
CA ASP A 619 37.48 14.07 54.67
C ASP A 619 38.29 13.09 53.80
N GLY A 620 39.62 13.15 53.90
CA GLY A 620 40.52 12.34 53.04
C GLY A 620 40.33 10.82 53.20
N ALA A 621 39.78 10.33 54.30
CA ALA A 621 39.54 8.90 54.48
C ALA A 621 38.26 8.44 53.75
N LYS A 622 37.21 9.26 53.77
CA LYS A 622 35.97 8.98 53.05
C LYS A 622 36.14 9.13 51.52
N SER A 623 36.85 10.18 51.09
CA SER A 623 37.17 10.41 49.67
C SER A 623 37.93 9.22 49.06
N LYS A 624 38.90 8.67 49.79
CA LYS A 624 39.70 7.52 49.35
C LYS A 624 38.86 6.24 49.28
N ALA A 625 37.96 6.01 50.23
CA ALA A 625 37.06 4.84 50.22
C ALA A 625 36.10 4.86 49.04
N ILE A 626 35.50 6.03 48.70
CA ILE A 626 34.59 6.19 47.55
C ILE A 626 35.40 6.06 46.24
N GLN A 627 36.62 6.57 46.15
CA GLN A 627 37.46 6.38 44.98
C GLN A 627 37.81 4.91 44.72
N GLU A 628 38.11 4.13 45.78
CA GLU A 628 38.34 2.68 45.66
C GLU A 628 37.07 1.93 45.20
N GLU A 629 35.89 2.44 45.55
CA GLU A 629 34.62 1.85 45.16
C GLU A 629 34.23 2.20 43.70
N ILE A 630 34.58 3.40 43.24
CA ILE A 630 34.50 3.81 41.83
C ILE A 630 35.41 2.94 40.95
N GLU A 631 36.70 2.77 41.36
CA GLU A 631 37.63 1.91 40.61
C GLU A 631 37.15 0.44 40.50
N LYS A 632 36.54 -0.09 41.55
CA LYS A 632 35.95 -1.44 41.53
C LYS A 632 34.74 -1.51 40.58
N THR A 633 33.90 -0.48 40.57
CA THR A 633 32.73 -0.43 39.71
C THR A 633 33.12 -0.28 38.26
N GLU A 634 34.18 0.51 37.97
CA GLU A 634 34.76 0.62 36.61
C GLU A 634 35.30 -0.72 36.09
N LYS A 635 36.03 -1.47 36.90
CA LYS A 635 36.50 -2.80 36.51
C LYS A 635 35.35 -3.77 36.24
N LEU A 636 34.27 -3.71 37.03
CA LEU A 636 33.10 -4.53 36.79
C LEU A 636 32.36 -4.14 35.50
N ILE A 637 32.30 -2.84 35.19
CA ILE A 637 31.73 -2.36 33.90
C ILE A 637 32.58 -2.88 32.74
N GLU A 638 33.91 -2.82 32.85
CA GLU A 638 34.80 -3.30 31.79
C GLU A 638 34.71 -4.81 31.58
N GLU A 639 34.62 -5.61 32.64
CA GLU A 639 34.43 -7.05 32.58
C GLU A 639 33.06 -7.45 32.01
N THR A 640 31.97 -6.75 32.37
CA THR A 640 30.63 -6.99 31.85
C THR A 640 30.49 -6.55 30.41
N SER A 641 31.11 -5.44 30.01
CA SER A 641 31.15 -4.96 28.63
C SER A 641 31.89 -5.93 27.71
N ALA A 642 33.04 -6.48 28.17
CA ALA A 642 33.76 -7.49 27.39
C ALA A 642 32.92 -8.77 27.16
N LYS A 643 32.16 -9.20 28.14
CA LYS A 643 31.24 -10.35 27.98
C LYS A 643 30.08 -10.03 27.06
N TRP A 644 29.55 -8.81 27.12
CA TRP A 644 28.50 -8.35 26.21
C TRP A 644 29.00 -8.31 24.75
N GLU A 645 30.20 -7.80 24.50
CA GLU A 645 30.82 -7.79 23.16
C GLU A 645 31.02 -9.21 22.61
N GLU A 646 31.44 -10.16 23.46
CA GLU A 646 31.61 -11.58 23.06
C GLU A 646 30.29 -12.21 22.64
N ILE A 647 29.19 -11.95 23.35
CA ILE A 647 27.86 -12.46 23.02
C ILE A 647 27.27 -11.75 21.80
N SER A 648 27.48 -10.45 21.68
CA SER A 648 27.04 -9.67 20.51
C SER A 648 27.71 -10.15 19.22
N MET A 649 29.03 -10.47 19.25
CA MET A 649 29.73 -11.10 18.12
C MET A 649 29.23 -12.52 17.77
N GLN A 650 28.63 -13.24 18.71
CA GLN A 650 28.03 -14.55 18.44
C GLN A 650 26.63 -14.44 17.85
N LEU A 651 25.98 -13.28 17.97
CA LEU A 651 24.65 -13.00 17.42
C LEU A 651 24.67 -12.41 16.00
N GLU A 652 25.79 -11.74 15.61
CA GLU A 652 26.07 -11.35 14.24
C GLU A 652 26.35 -12.55 13.33
#